data_0c584a0cd0089e6838f75c506ebc1e8f
#
_entry.id   0c584a0cd0089e6838f75c506ebc1e8f
#
_cell.length_a   1.000
_cell.length_b   1.000
_cell.length_c   1.000
_cell.angle_alpha   90.00
_cell.angle_beta   90.00
_cell.angle_gamma   90.00
#
_symmetry.space_group_name_H-M   'P 1'
#
loop_
_entity.id
_entity.type
_entity.pdbx_description
1 polymer ?
#
loop_
_entity_poly.entity_id
_entity_poly.type
_entity_poly.pdbx_seq_one_letter_code
_entity_poly.pdbx_strand_id
1 'polypeptide(L)'
;MILHYLKIVFRQMAKRKAQTAISILGITAGLLCFSVCNYYNRIFSTGNKDLATYENQAEICIKERSYQVNIPIEDFEKKIGKDKFEAVAFYVNSSSTITLDETVYCKVDKTECNADYFKVFPTECIDGSLKQFGISGNEAVVTTEFVKQFCGGVSPLGKTILNQRGKIHTIIAVIKPYPAGMNNYHSSYDVFLPLPENASFGIHKLLLKRPEDAEHISQLLPKLGLFPNHPEWIPQIVLDSQTEHKAGAELWVAILGLLVLLVGMINYFSFSIGAFANRYKEISLRNTLGSTYWGLFILLFLEQAVIILICGIITLAITESLLPWFISTFSNEIQRNLYIDIHRLWVYECQYIGGLLLISLLISFISSWHIAHKTIAQGLRGGTTTGQRHIIRNTLLSVQLLFSFLFIVGTVGIRMQMKEYDLSANPNLSTEVKKEIMVVNIGRYDRIREHQPELINFLRSRRWNAETAYTNRDYSQEYGFTEFCFVSDDYFNLMNIKCHHKPGEPFCYVNEQLYQTLQADSTSESFRFQNQVYPVKGLVHIGPDSPSAKQLALLPLSAMNDEIGKIYIRLVPDAPRKEVKAEMSKEMNQYLPQNEPFEFISLYEEQIGLGTISVMWLFVVCSSICLVITVLGVYGAISIDTIRKQKEVAIRKINGARLPDIYWLFAKNYLILFLIASVIGGLISLFVMVIGSQHRVILFDYADPWLWMGPLMLLIGIITATISWQIYYIARTNPAEVIKNE
;
A
#
# COMPACT_ATOMS: atom_id res chain seq x y z
N MET A 1 -4.73 -47.14 4.81
CA MET A 1 -5.96 -46.37 5.12
C MET A 1 -5.95 -44.98 4.47
N ILE A 2 -4.94 -44.12 4.69
CA ILE A 2 -4.83 -42.77 4.14
C ILE A 2 -4.89 -42.73 2.59
N LEU A 3 -4.14 -43.60 1.91
CA LEU A 3 -4.17 -43.70 0.44
C LEU A 3 -5.56 -44.05 -0.12
N HIS A 4 -6.34 -44.84 0.61
CA HIS A 4 -7.71 -45.12 0.23
C HIS A 4 -8.61 -43.89 0.36
N TYR A 5 -8.45 -43.09 1.44
CA TYR A 5 -9.19 -41.85 1.61
C TYR A 5 -8.80 -40.82 0.55
N LEU A 6 -7.52 -40.67 0.21
CA LEU A 6 -7.07 -39.80 -0.87
C LEU A 6 -7.70 -40.15 -2.22
N LYS A 7 -7.75 -41.47 -2.57
CA LYS A 7 -8.42 -41.94 -3.79
C LYS A 7 -9.91 -41.57 -3.82
N ILE A 8 -10.58 -41.63 -2.66
CA ILE A 8 -11.98 -41.21 -2.52
C ILE A 8 -12.09 -39.68 -2.75
N VAL A 9 -11.20 -38.89 -2.14
CA VAL A 9 -11.18 -37.44 -2.27
C VAL A 9 -11.02 -37.03 -3.75
N PHE A 10 -10.00 -37.53 -4.45
CA PHE A 10 -9.79 -37.20 -5.86
C PHE A 10 -10.96 -37.62 -6.75
N ARG A 11 -11.55 -38.79 -6.50
CA ARG A 11 -12.74 -39.25 -7.24
C ARG A 11 -13.95 -38.31 -7.01
N GLN A 12 -14.09 -37.77 -5.82
CA GLN A 12 -15.17 -36.83 -5.49
C GLN A 12 -14.94 -35.45 -6.11
N MET A 13 -13.71 -34.94 -6.07
CA MET A 13 -13.33 -33.70 -6.77
C MET A 13 -13.64 -33.83 -8.28
N ALA A 14 -13.28 -34.96 -8.90
CA ALA A 14 -13.57 -35.25 -10.30
C ALA A 14 -15.07 -35.35 -10.62
N LYS A 15 -15.88 -35.80 -9.66
CA LYS A 15 -17.36 -35.90 -9.81
C LYS A 15 -18.04 -34.52 -9.76
N ARG A 16 -17.43 -33.55 -9.04
CA ARG A 16 -17.97 -32.19 -8.80
C ARG A 16 -17.07 -31.12 -9.37
N LYS A 17 -16.64 -31.26 -10.62
CA LYS A 17 -15.63 -30.42 -11.28
C LYS A 17 -15.88 -28.94 -11.12
N ALA A 18 -17.10 -28.45 -11.41
CA ALA A 18 -17.43 -27.04 -11.33
C ALA A 18 -17.30 -26.48 -9.89
N GLN A 19 -17.85 -27.21 -8.90
CA GLN A 19 -17.79 -26.81 -7.50
C GLN A 19 -16.35 -26.80 -6.97
N THR A 20 -15.56 -27.81 -7.31
CA THR A 20 -14.14 -27.88 -6.94
C THR A 20 -13.34 -26.76 -7.57
N ALA A 21 -13.56 -26.47 -8.86
CA ALA A 21 -12.91 -25.37 -9.56
C ALA A 21 -13.24 -24.01 -8.92
N ILE A 22 -14.51 -23.75 -8.63
CA ILE A 22 -14.97 -22.53 -7.96
C ILE A 22 -14.30 -22.38 -6.58
N SER A 23 -14.21 -23.47 -5.80
CA SER A 23 -13.58 -23.45 -4.49
C SER A 23 -12.08 -23.19 -4.59
N ILE A 24 -11.37 -23.81 -5.53
CA ILE A 24 -9.94 -23.59 -5.76
C ILE A 24 -9.72 -22.13 -6.19
N LEU A 25 -10.48 -21.63 -7.15
CA LEU A 25 -10.35 -20.22 -7.60
C LEU A 25 -10.61 -19.23 -6.47
N GLY A 26 -11.65 -19.44 -5.66
CA GLY A 26 -12.00 -18.55 -4.56
C GLY A 26 -10.95 -18.49 -3.46
N ILE A 27 -10.44 -19.66 -3.02
CA ILE A 27 -9.40 -19.72 -1.98
C ILE A 27 -8.07 -19.19 -2.52
N THR A 28 -7.67 -19.57 -3.73
CA THR A 28 -6.41 -19.12 -4.35
C THR A 28 -6.42 -17.61 -4.51
N ALA A 29 -7.50 -17.02 -5.03
CA ALA A 29 -7.61 -15.58 -5.18
C ALA A 29 -7.59 -14.85 -3.83
N GLY A 30 -8.29 -15.38 -2.82
CA GLY A 30 -8.28 -14.83 -1.46
C GLY A 30 -6.91 -14.93 -0.80
N LEU A 31 -6.25 -16.08 -0.91
CA LEU A 31 -4.92 -16.29 -0.34
C LEU A 31 -3.87 -15.43 -1.04
N LEU A 32 -3.94 -15.31 -2.37
CA LEU A 32 -3.06 -14.43 -3.16
C LEU A 32 -3.18 -12.96 -2.71
N CYS A 33 -4.42 -12.44 -2.61
CA CYS A 33 -4.63 -11.08 -2.12
C CYS A 33 -4.08 -10.90 -0.70
N PHE A 34 -4.36 -11.85 0.19
CA PHE A 34 -3.87 -11.78 1.56
C PHE A 34 -2.35 -11.82 1.63
N SER A 35 -1.71 -12.70 0.87
CA SER A 35 -0.25 -12.83 0.84
C SER A 35 0.44 -11.56 0.37
N VAL A 36 -0.02 -10.97 -0.74
CA VAL A 36 0.56 -9.73 -1.27
C VAL A 36 0.33 -8.57 -0.29
N CYS A 37 -0.89 -8.39 0.20
CA CYS A 37 -1.24 -7.31 1.12
C CYS A 37 -0.50 -7.43 2.46
N ASN A 38 -0.41 -8.64 3.01
CA ASN A 38 0.26 -8.85 4.29
C ASN A 38 1.78 -8.84 4.16
N TYR A 39 2.33 -9.26 3.02
CA TYR A 39 3.76 -9.09 2.72
C TYR A 39 4.12 -7.59 2.68
N TYR A 40 3.32 -6.78 1.98
CA TYR A 40 3.47 -5.33 1.97
C TYR A 40 3.45 -4.75 3.40
N ASN A 41 2.44 -5.08 4.20
CA ASN A 41 2.36 -4.63 5.59
C ASN A 41 3.58 -5.06 6.41
N ARG A 42 4.03 -6.31 6.28
CA ARG A 42 5.19 -6.80 7.05
C ARG A 42 6.49 -6.12 6.65
N ILE A 43 6.72 -5.86 5.36
CA ILE A 43 7.90 -5.12 4.91
C ILE A 43 8.01 -3.78 5.64
N PHE A 44 6.90 -3.03 5.72
CA PHE A 44 6.90 -1.69 6.32
C PHE A 44 6.73 -1.68 7.85
N SER A 45 6.10 -2.70 8.44
CA SER A 45 5.82 -2.73 9.88
C SER A 45 6.88 -3.46 10.72
N THR A 46 7.68 -4.35 10.13
CA THR A 46 8.73 -5.05 10.89
C THR A 46 9.96 -4.18 11.13
N GLY A 47 10.32 -3.33 10.15
CA GLY A 47 11.39 -2.33 10.30
C GLY A 47 12.58 -2.82 11.11
N ASN A 48 12.89 -2.09 12.18
CA ASN A 48 13.99 -2.39 13.10
C ASN A 48 13.75 -3.61 14.00
N LYS A 49 12.52 -4.14 14.08
CA LYS A 49 12.16 -5.23 15.02
C LYS A 49 12.97 -6.51 14.84
N ASP A 50 13.48 -6.73 13.64
CA ASP A 50 14.33 -7.90 13.35
C ASP A 50 15.80 -7.71 13.78
N LEU A 51 16.19 -6.51 14.22
CA LEU A 51 17.55 -6.25 14.71
C LEU A 51 17.72 -6.73 16.14
N ALA A 52 18.85 -7.36 16.42
CA ALA A 52 19.18 -7.82 17.79
C ALA A 52 19.24 -6.69 18.81
N THR A 53 19.47 -5.46 18.36
CA THR A 53 19.56 -4.24 19.18
C THR A 53 18.24 -3.51 19.38
N TYR A 54 17.14 -3.96 18.77
CA TYR A 54 15.87 -3.24 18.71
C TYR A 54 15.31 -2.82 20.07
N GLU A 55 15.32 -3.72 21.06
CA GLU A 55 14.77 -3.43 22.38
C GLU A 55 15.55 -2.34 23.13
N ASN A 56 16.84 -2.17 22.79
CA ASN A 56 17.72 -1.18 23.38
C ASN A 56 17.86 0.07 22.54
N GLN A 57 17.26 0.11 21.35
CA GLN A 57 17.27 1.30 20.50
C GLN A 57 16.32 2.35 21.02
N ALA A 58 16.77 3.60 20.98
CA ALA A 58 15.99 4.74 21.48
C ALA A 58 16.30 6.01 20.68
N GLU A 59 15.43 7.00 20.82
CA GLU A 59 15.61 8.32 20.25
C GLU A 59 15.20 9.41 21.23
N ILE A 60 15.68 10.63 21.02
CA ILE A 60 15.26 11.79 21.80
C ILE A 60 14.08 12.45 21.10
N CYS A 61 12.94 12.46 21.78
CA CYS A 61 11.70 13.06 21.33
C CYS A 61 11.24 14.18 22.25
N ILE A 62 10.36 15.05 21.75
CA ILE A 62 9.64 16.02 22.59
C ILE A 62 8.39 15.34 23.13
N LYS A 63 8.20 15.41 24.46
CA LYS A 63 7.15 14.72 25.22
C LYS A 63 5.73 14.89 24.65
N GLU A 64 5.38 16.09 24.20
CA GLU A 64 4.02 16.38 23.74
C GLU A 64 3.81 16.12 22.22
N ARG A 65 4.86 15.93 21.46
CA ARG A 65 4.80 15.84 20.00
C ARG A 65 5.24 14.52 19.41
N SER A 66 5.85 13.63 20.22
CA SER A 66 6.31 12.29 19.83
C SER A 66 7.09 12.22 18.51
N TYR A 67 7.81 13.28 18.15
CA TYR A 67 8.72 13.27 17.02
C TYR A 67 10.16 13.50 17.43
N GLN A 68 11.06 12.90 16.70
CA GLN A 68 12.50 13.00 16.89
C GLN A 68 12.98 14.43 16.69
N VAL A 69 13.92 14.86 17.50
CA VAL A 69 14.49 16.20 17.47
C VAL A 69 15.93 16.13 17.00
N ASN A 70 16.29 16.96 16.04
CA ASN A 70 17.68 17.09 15.61
C ASN A 70 18.46 17.91 16.62
N ILE A 71 19.49 17.29 17.21
CA ILE A 71 20.41 17.94 18.16
C ILE A 71 21.75 18.10 17.46
N PRO A 72 22.41 19.27 17.54
CA PRO A 72 23.75 19.44 17.03
C PRO A 72 24.72 18.42 17.66
N ILE A 73 25.58 17.82 16.86
CA ILE A 73 26.50 16.74 17.32
C ILE A 73 27.38 17.23 18.47
N GLU A 74 27.91 18.47 18.36
CA GLU A 74 28.72 19.09 19.42
C GLU A 74 27.95 19.28 20.73
N ASP A 75 26.70 19.72 20.64
CA ASP A 75 25.85 19.91 21.81
C ASP A 75 25.51 18.58 22.47
N PHE A 76 25.29 17.54 21.67
CA PHE A 76 25.06 16.19 22.18
C PHE A 76 26.27 15.69 22.97
N GLU A 77 27.48 15.82 22.39
CA GLU A 77 28.72 15.38 23.03
C GLU A 77 29.03 16.18 24.31
N LYS A 78 28.86 17.49 24.27
CA LYS A 78 29.19 18.37 25.40
C LYS A 78 28.15 18.32 26.52
N LYS A 79 26.85 18.26 26.20
CA LYS A 79 25.78 18.40 27.17
C LYS A 79 25.26 17.04 27.67
N ILE A 80 25.11 16.07 26.80
CA ILE A 80 24.54 14.76 27.15
C ILE A 80 25.64 13.76 27.55
N GLY A 81 26.71 13.70 26.76
CA GLY A 81 27.82 12.76 26.92
C GLY A 81 27.57 11.39 26.32
N LYS A 82 28.53 10.86 25.58
CA LYS A 82 28.44 9.54 24.93
C LYS A 82 28.57 8.35 25.89
N ASP A 83 29.17 8.56 27.05
CA ASP A 83 29.46 7.54 28.07
C ASP A 83 28.21 6.90 28.67
N LYS A 84 27.06 7.57 28.56
CA LYS A 84 25.75 7.08 29.04
C LYS A 84 25.15 6.00 28.12
N PHE A 85 25.64 5.89 26.89
CA PHE A 85 25.13 4.99 25.88
C PHE A 85 26.17 3.91 25.55
N GLU A 86 25.71 2.79 25.01
CA GLU A 86 26.60 1.79 24.43
C GLU A 86 27.17 2.28 23.07
N ALA A 87 26.31 2.89 22.27
CA ALA A 87 26.67 3.54 21.01
C ALA A 87 25.69 4.65 20.67
N VAL A 88 26.16 5.64 19.90
CA VAL A 88 25.35 6.73 19.37
C VAL A 88 25.60 6.84 17.86
N ALA A 89 24.63 6.47 17.08
CA ALA A 89 24.66 6.65 15.64
C ALA A 89 24.22 8.08 15.29
N PHE A 90 25.10 8.83 14.63
CA PHE A 90 24.74 10.04 13.90
C PHE A 90 24.78 9.74 12.42
N TYR A 91 23.73 10.10 11.69
CA TYR A 91 23.67 9.84 10.27
C TYR A 91 22.80 10.84 9.52
N VAL A 92 23.12 11.02 8.24
CA VAL A 92 22.35 11.84 7.30
C VAL A 92 22.06 10.97 6.08
N ASN A 93 20.79 10.90 5.74
CA ASN A 93 20.31 10.14 4.61
C ASN A 93 20.05 11.06 3.44
N SER A 94 20.51 10.70 2.27
CA SER A 94 20.25 11.47 1.05
C SER A 94 20.33 10.58 -0.18
N SER A 95 19.55 10.93 -1.20
CA SER A 95 19.75 10.36 -2.53
C SER A 95 20.70 11.26 -3.30
N SER A 96 21.76 10.70 -3.85
CA SER A 96 22.78 11.45 -4.58
C SER A 96 23.35 10.65 -5.75
N THR A 97 23.99 11.35 -6.66
CA THR A 97 24.75 10.71 -7.74
C THR A 97 26.20 10.51 -7.34
N ILE A 98 26.75 9.39 -7.74
CA ILE A 98 28.16 9.07 -7.55
C ILE A 98 28.77 8.59 -8.87
N THR A 99 30.09 8.65 -8.97
CA THR A 99 30.83 8.00 -10.05
C THR A 99 31.65 6.86 -9.47
N LEU A 100 31.39 5.64 -9.93
CA LEU A 100 32.13 4.45 -9.53
C LEU A 100 33.27 4.23 -10.52
N ASP A 101 34.52 4.08 -9.99
CA ASP A 101 35.73 3.78 -10.77
C ASP A 101 35.94 4.74 -11.96
N GLU A 102 35.56 6.03 -11.78
CA GLU A 102 35.67 7.12 -12.77
C GLU A 102 34.82 6.91 -14.04
N THR A 103 34.12 5.80 -14.17
CA THR A 103 33.43 5.40 -15.41
C THR A 103 31.93 5.28 -15.30
N VAL A 104 31.40 4.76 -14.19
CA VAL A 104 29.98 4.49 -14.02
C VAL A 104 29.32 5.59 -13.22
N TYR A 105 28.54 6.42 -13.90
CA TYR A 105 27.70 7.44 -13.26
C TYR A 105 26.35 6.83 -12.84
N CYS A 106 26.10 6.80 -11.53
CA CYS A 106 24.90 6.17 -10.99
C CYS A 106 24.29 6.98 -9.86
N LYS A 107 22.97 6.82 -9.69
CA LYS A 107 22.23 7.35 -8.54
C LYS A 107 22.15 6.30 -7.47
N VAL A 108 22.45 6.69 -6.25
CA VAL A 108 22.44 5.84 -5.07
C VAL A 108 21.75 6.54 -3.92
N ASP A 109 21.14 5.76 -3.07
CA ASP A 109 20.71 6.22 -1.76
C ASP A 109 21.89 6.02 -0.80
N LYS A 110 22.39 7.12 -0.25
CA LYS A 110 23.57 7.11 0.62
C LYS A 110 23.23 7.49 2.05
N THR A 111 23.91 6.87 2.98
CA THR A 111 23.94 7.25 4.39
C THR A 111 25.35 7.75 4.72
N GLU A 112 25.48 9.02 5.07
CA GLU A 112 26.70 9.55 5.70
C GLU A 112 26.55 9.32 7.20
N CYS A 113 27.44 8.53 7.82
CA CYS A 113 27.28 8.12 9.22
C CYS A 113 28.61 8.00 9.97
N ASN A 114 28.54 8.00 11.29
CA ASN A 114 29.70 7.72 12.15
C ASN A 114 29.93 6.20 12.30
N ALA A 115 31.07 5.81 12.85
CA ALA A 115 31.43 4.40 13.01
C ALA A 115 30.47 3.61 13.92
N ASP A 116 29.81 4.27 14.86
CA ASP A 116 28.85 3.64 15.79
C ASP A 116 27.53 3.23 15.11
N TYR A 117 27.29 3.70 13.88
CA TYR A 117 26.10 3.33 13.11
C TYR A 117 25.91 1.82 13.00
N PHE A 118 26.98 1.07 12.67
CA PHE A 118 26.91 -0.39 12.51
C PHE A 118 26.83 -1.15 13.85
N LYS A 119 27.05 -0.48 15.00
CA LYS A 119 26.75 -1.05 16.32
C LYS A 119 25.27 -0.91 16.66
N VAL A 120 24.69 0.25 16.36
CA VAL A 120 23.27 0.51 16.55
C VAL A 120 22.42 -0.31 15.59
N PHE A 121 22.86 -0.39 14.34
CA PHE A 121 22.21 -1.15 13.26
C PHE A 121 23.14 -2.28 12.79
N PRO A 122 23.22 -3.40 13.52
CA PRO A 122 24.08 -4.51 13.13
C PRO A 122 23.59 -5.16 11.83
N THR A 123 24.53 -5.46 10.93
CA THR A 123 24.28 -6.15 9.67
C THR A 123 25.39 -7.16 9.38
N GLU A 124 25.08 -8.13 8.53
CA GLU A 124 26.03 -9.15 8.11
C GLU A 124 27.02 -8.57 7.07
N CYS A 125 28.31 -8.63 7.38
CA CYS A 125 29.38 -8.29 6.44
C CYS A 125 29.67 -9.50 5.57
N ILE A 126 29.41 -9.39 4.27
CA ILE A 126 29.57 -10.48 3.30
C ILE A 126 30.99 -10.56 2.78
N ASP A 127 31.65 -9.40 2.57
CA ASP A 127 33.00 -9.30 2.07
C ASP A 127 33.68 -8.08 2.68
N GLY A 128 35.03 -8.17 2.93
CA GLY A 128 35.78 -7.08 3.54
C GLY A 128 35.64 -6.96 5.06
N SER A 129 35.74 -5.74 5.61
CA SER A 129 35.71 -5.51 7.06
C SER A 129 35.15 -4.12 7.41
N LEU A 130 34.19 -4.07 8.32
CA LEU A 130 33.65 -2.81 8.88
C LEU A 130 34.54 -2.15 9.93
N LYS A 131 35.58 -2.85 10.45
CA LYS A 131 36.46 -2.35 11.54
C LYS A 131 37.24 -1.09 11.18
N GLN A 132 37.43 -0.85 9.88
CA GLN A 132 38.20 0.30 9.39
C GLN A 132 37.29 1.51 9.05
N PHE A 133 35.99 1.35 9.10
CA PHE A 133 35.07 2.41 8.74
C PHE A 133 35.13 3.58 9.72
N GLY A 134 35.23 4.79 9.18
CA GLY A 134 35.32 6.04 9.96
C GLY A 134 36.68 6.36 10.55
N ILE A 135 37.75 5.64 10.18
CA ILE A 135 39.13 5.89 10.69
C ILE A 135 39.83 6.97 9.86
N SER A 136 39.84 6.83 8.52
CA SER A 136 40.53 7.80 7.63
C SER A 136 39.53 8.81 7.01
N GLY A 137 38.25 8.54 7.11
CA GLY A 137 37.20 9.36 6.51
C GLY A 137 37.05 9.20 4.99
N ASN A 138 37.77 8.25 4.39
CA ASN A 138 37.76 7.96 2.95
C ASN A 138 37.24 6.55 2.63
N GLU A 139 36.63 5.89 3.60
CA GLU A 139 36.08 4.55 3.43
C GLU A 139 34.69 4.65 2.83
N ALA A 140 34.29 3.58 2.11
CA ALA A 140 32.91 3.36 1.67
C ALA A 140 32.50 1.92 1.98
N VAL A 141 31.26 1.74 2.36
CA VAL A 141 30.62 0.43 2.53
C VAL A 141 29.44 0.37 1.58
N VAL A 142 29.27 -0.74 0.87
CA VAL A 142 28.19 -0.91 -0.12
C VAL A 142 27.36 -2.16 0.17
N THR A 143 26.14 -2.21 -0.35
CA THR A 143 25.27 -3.38 -0.19
C THR A 143 25.51 -4.42 -1.29
N THR A 144 25.08 -5.65 -1.05
CA THR A 144 25.08 -6.70 -2.09
C THR A 144 24.22 -6.33 -3.29
N GLU A 145 23.19 -5.54 -3.12
CA GLU A 145 22.33 -5.05 -4.21
C GLU A 145 23.08 -4.03 -5.09
N PHE A 146 23.82 -3.13 -4.47
CA PHE A 146 24.74 -2.24 -5.19
C PHE A 146 25.73 -3.04 -6.06
N VAL A 147 26.32 -4.09 -5.49
CA VAL A 147 27.29 -4.96 -6.21
C VAL A 147 26.64 -5.66 -7.40
N LYS A 148 25.43 -6.18 -7.24
CA LYS A 148 24.68 -6.80 -8.35
C LYS A 148 24.37 -5.79 -9.46
N GLN A 149 23.92 -4.60 -9.09
CA GLN A 149 23.45 -3.60 -10.04
C GLN A 149 24.59 -2.92 -10.81
N PHE A 150 25.67 -2.55 -10.13
CA PHE A 150 26.73 -1.71 -10.70
C PHE A 150 28.05 -2.43 -10.95
N CYS A 151 28.28 -3.58 -10.30
CA CYS A 151 29.53 -4.32 -10.39
C CYS A 151 29.37 -5.69 -11.05
N GLY A 152 28.19 -6.01 -11.60
CA GLY A 152 27.92 -7.30 -12.25
C GLY A 152 28.09 -8.51 -11.32
N GLY A 153 27.94 -8.32 -9.99
CA GLY A 153 28.10 -9.37 -8.99
C GLY A 153 29.55 -9.68 -8.59
N VAL A 154 30.54 -8.95 -9.13
CA VAL A 154 31.95 -9.10 -8.77
C VAL A 154 32.25 -8.21 -7.57
N SER A 155 33.12 -8.71 -6.64
CA SER A 155 33.53 -7.94 -5.45
C SER A 155 34.10 -6.57 -5.84
N PRO A 156 33.59 -5.46 -5.29
CA PRO A 156 34.06 -4.13 -5.59
C PRO A 156 35.15 -3.64 -4.61
N LEU A 157 35.66 -4.50 -3.76
CA LEU A 157 36.68 -4.10 -2.77
C LEU A 157 37.87 -3.43 -3.43
N GLY A 158 38.29 -2.28 -2.89
CA GLY A 158 39.38 -1.47 -3.42
C GLY A 158 38.99 -0.54 -4.56
N LYS A 159 37.79 -0.64 -5.16
CA LYS A 159 37.30 0.34 -6.13
C LYS A 159 36.98 1.66 -5.45
N THR A 160 36.96 2.73 -6.26
CA THR A 160 36.74 4.09 -5.75
C THR A 160 35.35 4.62 -6.10
N ILE A 161 34.77 5.38 -5.18
CA ILE A 161 33.57 6.14 -5.35
C ILE A 161 33.89 7.62 -5.25
N LEU A 162 33.60 8.37 -6.31
CA LEU A 162 33.67 9.82 -6.29
C LEU A 162 32.27 10.35 -5.93
N ASN A 163 32.16 11.08 -4.82
CA ASN A 163 30.92 11.71 -4.41
C ASN A 163 30.71 13.09 -5.08
N GLN A 164 29.53 13.65 -4.95
CA GLN A 164 29.17 14.98 -5.52
C GLN A 164 30.08 16.13 -5.03
N ARG A 165 30.71 15.99 -3.85
CA ARG A 165 31.62 17.00 -3.30
C ARG A 165 33.06 16.85 -3.81
N GLY A 166 33.27 15.98 -4.79
CA GLY A 166 34.61 15.72 -5.35
C GLY A 166 35.51 14.88 -4.45
N LYS A 167 35.01 14.29 -3.36
CA LYS A 167 35.81 13.45 -2.46
C LYS A 167 35.79 12.00 -2.92
N ILE A 168 36.94 11.36 -2.93
CA ILE A 168 37.12 9.96 -3.32
C ILE A 168 37.07 9.08 -2.07
N HIS A 169 36.25 8.03 -2.13
CA HIS A 169 36.12 7.02 -1.10
C HIS A 169 36.46 5.64 -1.66
N THR A 170 37.17 4.81 -0.89
CA THR A 170 37.53 3.43 -1.29
C THR A 170 36.57 2.43 -0.66
N ILE A 171 36.03 1.50 -1.44
CA ILE A 171 35.12 0.46 -0.94
C ILE A 171 35.92 -0.55 -0.11
N ILE A 172 35.58 -0.66 1.19
CA ILE A 172 36.24 -1.52 2.15
C ILE A 172 35.44 -2.73 2.60
N ALA A 173 34.09 -2.67 2.41
CA ALA A 173 33.22 -3.77 2.81
C ALA A 173 31.94 -3.82 1.96
N VAL A 174 31.42 -5.03 1.85
CA VAL A 174 30.10 -5.33 1.27
C VAL A 174 29.22 -5.92 2.36
N ILE A 175 28.04 -5.34 2.56
CA ILE A 175 27.10 -5.76 3.60
C ILE A 175 25.78 -6.27 2.99
N LYS A 176 25.04 -7.04 3.77
CA LYS A 176 23.67 -7.39 3.44
C LYS A 176 22.79 -6.14 3.55
N PRO A 177 21.88 -5.87 2.58
CA PRO A 177 20.99 -4.73 2.66
C PRO A 177 20.06 -4.84 3.88
N TYR A 178 19.74 -3.71 4.46
CA TYR A 178 18.78 -3.64 5.55
C TYR A 178 17.38 -3.93 5.03
N PRO A 179 16.48 -4.52 5.86
CA PRO A 179 15.09 -4.72 5.50
C PRO A 179 14.41 -3.38 5.17
N ALA A 180 13.56 -3.39 4.16
CA ALA A 180 12.71 -2.24 3.86
C ALA A 180 11.89 -1.86 5.11
N GLY A 181 11.78 -0.58 5.40
CA GLY A 181 11.03 -0.09 6.57
C GLY A 181 11.87 0.08 7.84
N MET A 182 13.18 -0.17 7.80
CA MET A 182 14.07 -0.02 8.96
C MET A 182 14.16 1.42 9.50
N ASN A 183 13.79 2.41 8.73
CA ASN A 183 13.56 3.78 9.17
C ASN A 183 12.31 4.29 8.49
N ASN A 184 11.41 4.91 9.22
CA ASN A 184 10.10 5.39 8.75
C ASN A 184 10.12 6.30 7.49
N TYR A 185 11.30 6.58 6.92
CA TYR A 185 11.50 7.46 5.77
C TYR A 185 12.48 6.95 4.72
N HIS A 186 13.23 5.84 4.98
CA HIS A 186 14.29 5.46 4.05
C HIS A 186 14.48 3.94 3.99
N SER A 187 14.41 3.46 2.91
CA SER A 187 14.76 2.33 2.11
C SER A 187 16.20 1.86 2.23
N SER A 188 16.46 0.69 1.71
CA SER A 188 17.78 0.11 1.65
C SER A 188 18.79 1.11 1.04
N TYR A 189 19.72 1.59 1.86
CA TYR A 189 20.79 2.43 1.35
C TYR A 189 21.79 1.55 0.61
N ASP A 190 22.25 2.07 -0.53
CA ASP A 190 23.18 1.36 -1.36
C ASP A 190 24.62 1.58 -0.90
N VAL A 191 24.92 2.78 -0.36
CA VAL A 191 26.25 3.25 -0.02
C VAL A 191 26.29 3.94 1.34
N PHE A 192 27.25 3.57 2.16
CA PHE A 192 27.51 4.20 3.45
C PHE A 192 28.88 4.90 3.38
N LEU A 193 28.90 6.18 3.72
CA LEU A 193 30.09 7.03 3.74
C LEU A 193 30.30 7.60 5.14
N PRO A 194 31.54 7.92 5.54
CA PRO A 194 31.80 8.61 6.79
C PRO A 194 31.16 10.00 6.81
N LEU A 195 30.66 10.41 7.97
CA LEU A 195 30.17 11.78 8.18
C LEU A 195 31.27 12.80 7.87
N PRO A 196 30.94 13.90 7.17
CA PRO A 196 31.89 15.00 7.00
C PRO A 196 32.33 15.58 8.34
N GLU A 197 33.58 16.02 8.45
CA GLU A 197 34.10 16.65 9.68
C GLU A 197 33.31 17.90 10.12
N ASN A 198 32.66 18.57 9.16
CA ASN A 198 31.84 19.77 9.38
C ASN A 198 30.34 19.47 9.54
N ALA A 199 29.95 18.21 9.76
CA ALA A 199 28.54 17.86 9.94
C ALA A 199 28.03 18.46 11.25
N SER A 200 27.25 19.54 11.15
CA SER A 200 26.66 20.21 12.32
C SER A 200 25.39 19.50 12.81
N PHE A 201 24.67 18.84 11.93
CA PHE A 201 23.40 18.19 12.21
C PHE A 201 23.37 16.78 11.63
N GLY A 202 22.68 15.89 12.32
CA GLY A 202 22.40 14.55 11.85
C GLY A 202 21.22 13.96 12.64
N ILE A 203 20.54 13.02 12.02
CA ILE A 203 19.60 12.16 12.74
C ILE A 203 20.44 11.37 13.75
N HIS A 204 19.98 11.25 14.98
CA HIS A 204 20.66 10.45 15.99
C HIS A 204 19.81 9.25 16.39
N LYS A 205 20.47 8.13 16.63
CA LYS A 205 19.87 6.94 17.19
C LYS A 205 20.75 6.41 18.30
N LEU A 206 20.16 6.09 19.41
CA LEU A 206 20.83 5.71 20.64
C LEU A 206 20.75 4.20 20.81
N LEU A 207 21.85 3.60 21.25
CA LEU A 207 21.85 2.24 21.80
C LEU A 207 22.07 2.32 23.29
N LEU A 208 21.05 2.00 24.06
CA LEU A 208 21.12 1.98 25.52
C LEU A 208 21.81 0.70 25.99
N LYS A 209 22.52 0.76 27.10
CA LYS A 209 23.10 -0.42 27.76
C LYS A 209 21.98 -1.31 28.30
N ARG A 210 20.91 -0.72 28.79
CA ARG A 210 19.68 -1.38 29.28
C ARG A 210 18.46 -0.53 28.94
N PRO A 211 17.34 -1.11 28.58
CA PRO A 211 16.10 -0.35 28.31
C PRO A 211 15.65 0.52 29.51
N GLU A 212 15.91 0.07 30.71
CA GLU A 212 15.55 0.76 31.97
C GLU A 212 16.28 2.11 32.14
N ASP A 213 17.45 2.29 31.49
CA ASP A 213 18.21 3.53 31.55
C ASP A 213 17.50 4.70 30.87
N ALA A 214 16.51 4.42 30.00
CA ALA A 214 15.73 5.41 29.26
C ALA A 214 15.02 6.40 30.19
N GLU A 215 14.41 5.91 31.26
CA GLU A 215 13.69 6.76 32.23
C GLU A 215 14.65 7.67 33.01
N HIS A 216 15.75 7.11 33.46
CA HIS A 216 16.76 7.87 34.23
C HIS A 216 17.39 8.99 33.38
N ILE A 217 17.74 8.70 32.12
CA ILE A 217 18.32 9.69 31.22
C ILE A 217 17.25 10.74 30.85
N SER A 218 16.01 10.35 30.63
CA SER A 218 14.89 11.29 30.35
C SER A 218 14.70 12.34 31.45
N GLN A 219 14.94 11.99 32.70
CA GLN A 219 14.85 12.94 33.85
C GLN A 219 16.00 13.96 33.87
N LEU A 220 17.14 13.64 33.21
CA LEU A 220 18.29 14.53 33.12
C LEU A 220 18.21 15.50 31.96
N LEU A 221 17.63 15.10 30.83
CA LEU A 221 17.61 15.88 29.58
C LEU A 221 17.03 17.29 29.70
N PRO A 222 15.90 17.52 30.41
CA PRO A 222 15.34 18.88 30.56
C PRO A 222 16.27 19.86 31.27
N LYS A 223 17.15 19.35 32.14
CA LYS A 223 18.10 20.16 32.92
C LYS A 223 19.30 20.65 32.08
N LEU A 224 19.50 20.07 30.88
CA LEU A 224 20.65 20.35 30.04
C LEU A 224 20.43 21.56 29.10
N GLY A 225 19.23 22.12 29.04
CA GLY A 225 18.93 23.29 28.22
C GLY A 225 19.22 23.07 26.74
N LEU A 226 18.77 21.93 26.20
CA LEU A 226 19.02 21.55 24.80
C LEU A 226 18.34 22.47 23.79
N PHE A 227 17.25 23.11 24.17
CA PHE A 227 16.42 23.97 23.32
C PHE A 227 16.26 25.36 23.93
N PRO A 228 17.30 26.22 23.91
CA PRO A 228 17.23 27.52 24.56
C PRO A 228 16.16 28.44 23.97
N ASN A 229 15.84 28.29 22.68
CA ASN A 229 14.82 29.09 21.99
C ASN A 229 13.40 28.54 22.18
N HIS A 230 13.24 27.34 22.75
CA HIS A 230 11.96 26.65 22.94
C HIS A 230 11.92 26.02 24.34
N PRO A 231 11.82 26.84 25.41
CA PRO A 231 11.83 26.36 26.78
C PRO A 231 10.64 25.44 27.13
N GLU A 232 9.57 25.51 26.33
CA GLU A 232 8.39 24.65 26.44
C GLU A 232 8.64 23.20 25.95
N TRP A 233 9.72 22.96 25.24
CA TRP A 233 10.05 21.64 24.72
C TRP A 233 10.74 20.80 25.80
N ILE A 234 10.05 19.75 26.23
CA ILE A 234 10.58 18.80 27.22
C ILE A 234 11.14 17.58 26.48
N PRO A 235 12.48 17.45 26.37
CA PRO A 235 13.09 16.29 25.75
C PRO A 235 12.96 15.06 26.63
N GLN A 236 12.67 13.90 26.03
CA GLN A 236 12.63 12.59 26.67
C GLN A 236 13.23 11.55 25.76
N ILE A 237 13.75 10.46 26.33
CA ILE A 237 14.14 9.27 25.59
C ILE A 237 12.93 8.36 25.42
N VAL A 238 12.70 7.93 24.20
CA VAL A 238 11.65 6.99 23.86
C VAL A 238 12.29 5.77 23.22
N LEU A 239 12.03 4.59 23.77
CA LEU A 239 12.47 3.33 23.19
C LEU A 239 11.67 3.04 21.90
N ASP A 240 12.33 2.48 20.90
CA ASP A 240 11.66 2.06 19.65
C ASP A 240 10.55 1.06 19.92
N SER A 241 10.73 0.19 20.89
CA SER A 241 9.71 -0.77 21.34
C SER A 241 8.47 -0.12 21.98
N GLN A 242 8.60 1.12 22.49
CA GLN A 242 7.51 1.89 23.11
C GLN A 242 6.92 2.93 22.12
N THR A 243 7.59 3.21 21.02
CA THR A 243 7.03 4.05 19.98
C THR A 243 5.84 3.31 19.39
N GLU A 244 4.63 3.73 19.74
CA GLU A 244 3.44 3.27 19.04
C GLU A 244 3.62 3.63 17.56
N HIS A 245 4.03 2.67 16.76
CA HIS A 245 3.86 2.80 15.31
C HIS A 245 2.36 2.95 15.10
N LYS A 246 1.90 4.19 14.97
CA LYS A 246 0.52 4.44 14.54
C LYS A 246 0.33 3.57 13.31
N ALA A 247 -0.58 2.60 13.45
CA ALA A 247 -0.89 1.69 12.37
C ALA A 247 -1.12 2.52 11.11
N GLY A 248 -0.16 2.50 10.22
CA GLY A 248 -0.15 3.28 9.02
C GLY A 248 -1.10 2.70 7.96
N ALA A 249 -1.02 3.23 6.77
CA ALA A 249 -1.79 2.72 5.63
C ALA A 249 -1.53 1.22 5.37
N GLU A 250 -0.38 0.71 5.80
CA GLU A 250 0.07 -0.67 5.64
C GLU A 250 -0.85 -1.67 6.36
N LEU A 251 -1.31 -1.34 7.57
CA LEU A 251 -2.25 -2.18 8.31
C LEU A 251 -3.60 -2.27 7.61
N TRP A 252 -4.08 -1.16 7.05
CA TRP A 252 -5.34 -1.16 6.30
C TRP A 252 -5.24 -2.05 5.06
N VAL A 253 -4.10 -2.04 4.38
CA VAL A 253 -3.82 -2.93 3.24
C VAL A 253 -3.86 -4.40 3.68
N ALA A 254 -3.25 -4.75 4.83
CA ALA A 254 -3.29 -6.11 5.36
C ALA A 254 -4.72 -6.55 5.75
N ILE A 255 -5.50 -5.65 6.36
CA ILE A 255 -6.91 -5.91 6.70
C ILE A 255 -7.72 -6.18 5.43
N LEU A 256 -7.51 -5.41 4.35
CA LEU A 256 -8.18 -5.64 3.07
C LEU A 256 -7.89 -7.05 2.52
N GLY A 257 -6.62 -7.45 2.49
CA GLY A 257 -6.23 -8.79 2.07
C GLY A 257 -6.89 -9.88 2.91
N LEU A 258 -6.92 -9.70 4.24
CA LEU A 258 -7.59 -10.63 5.16
C LEU A 258 -9.10 -10.74 4.87
N LEU A 259 -9.76 -9.62 4.60
CA LEU A 259 -11.20 -9.63 4.29
C LEU A 259 -11.49 -10.40 2.99
N VAL A 260 -10.65 -10.23 1.94
CA VAL A 260 -10.80 -11.00 0.69
C VAL A 260 -10.59 -12.50 0.94
N LEU A 261 -9.59 -12.88 1.76
CA LEU A 261 -9.36 -14.26 2.15
C LEU A 261 -10.57 -14.84 2.90
N LEU A 262 -11.15 -14.08 3.83
CA LEU A 262 -12.36 -14.50 4.57
C LEU A 262 -13.53 -14.73 3.62
N VAL A 263 -13.74 -13.88 2.61
CA VAL A 263 -14.79 -14.07 1.60
C VAL A 263 -14.56 -15.37 0.80
N GLY A 264 -13.31 -15.65 0.40
CA GLY A 264 -12.93 -16.90 -0.27
C GLY A 264 -13.20 -18.14 0.59
N MET A 265 -12.83 -18.08 1.88
CA MET A 265 -13.09 -19.15 2.85
C MET A 265 -14.60 -19.36 3.09
N ILE A 266 -15.36 -18.30 3.26
CA ILE A 266 -16.81 -18.36 3.45
C ILE A 266 -17.46 -19.05 2.25
N ASN A 267 -17.05 -18.68 1.04
CA ASN A 267 -17.52 -19.30 -0.18
C ASN A 267 -17.23 -20.82 -0.20
N TYR A 268 -15.99 -21.19 0.12
CA TYR A 268 -15.59 -22.61 0.20
C TYR A 268 -16.39 -23.37 1.24
N PHE A 269 -16.55 -22.83 2.47
CA PHE A 269 -17.32 -23.50 3.51
C PHE A 269 -18.81 -23.62 3.17
N SER A 270 -19.40 -22.63 2.53
CA SER A 270 -20.77 -22.68 2.03
C SER A 270 -20.97 -23.84 1.07
N PHE A 271 -20.02 -24.06 0.16
CA PHE A 271 -20.03 -25.22 -0.75
C PHE A 271 -19.78 -26.54 -0.04
N SER A 272 -18.82 -26.58 0.89
CA SER A 272 -18.49 -27.78 1.65
C SER A 272 -19.69 -28.25 2.48
N ILE A 273 -20.36 -27.35 3.20
CA ILE A 273 -21.57 -27.66 3.97
C ILE A 273 -22.69 -28.16 3.06
N GLY A 274 -22.87 -27.54 1.88
CA GLY A 274 -23.84 -28.01 0.88
C GLY A 274 -23.52 -29.42 0.35
N ALA A 275 -22.26 -29.71 0.13
CA ALA A 275 -21.75 -31.00 -0.30
C ALA A 275 -21.99 -32.08 0.74
N PHE A 276 -21.73 -31.82 2.02
CA PHE A 276 -21.99 -32.72 3.13
C PHE A 276 -23.48 -33.07 3.25
N ALA A 277 -24.33 -32.05 3.11
CA ALA A 277 -25.77 -32.26 3.19
C ALA A 277 -26.28 -33.30 2.16
N ASN A 278 -25.71 -33.28 0.96
CA ASN A 278 -26.08 -34.24 -0.11
C ASN A 278 -25.52 -35.65 0.11
N ARG A 279 -24.50 -35.80 0.96
CA ARG A 279 -23.84 -37.08 1.27
C ARG A 279 -24.28 -37.70 2.60
N TYR A 280 -25.22 -37.06 3.27
CA TYR A 280 -25.62 -37.47 4.62
C TYR A 280 -26.14 -38.93 4.64
N LYS A 281 -26.89 -39.36 3.60
CA LYS A 281 -27.34 -40.74 3.46
C LYS A 281 -26.14 -41.73 3.31
N GLU A 282 -25.13 -41.40 2.47
CA GLU A 282 -23.91 -42.19 2.30
C GLU A 282 -23.12 -42.30 3.62
N ILE A 283 -22.97 -41.19 4.34
CA ILE A 283 -22.27 -41.15 5.61
C ILE A 283 -23.01 -41.95 6.68
N SER A 284 -24.34 -41.85 6.75
CA SER A 284 -25.17 -42.64 7.68
C SER A 284 -25.07 -44.11 7.38
N LEU A 285 -25.02 -44.49 6.11
CA LEU A 285 -24.83 -45.90 5.70
C LEU A 285 -23.44 -46.43 6.09
N ARG A 286 -22.41 -45.60 5.97
CA ARG A 286 -21.05 -45.94 6.43
C ARG A 286 -20.99 -46.13 7.95
N ASN A 287 -21.70 -45.29 8.72
CA ASN A 287 -21.81 -45.43 10.16
C ASN A 287 -22.52 -46.74 10.54
N THR A 288 -23.56 -47.16 9.83
CA THR A 288 -24.22 -48.45 10.05
C THR A 288 -23.31 -49.65 9.73
N LEU A 289 -22.36 -49.45 8.80
CA LEU A 289 -21.35 -50.47 8.40
C LEU A 289 -20.08 -50.43 9.28
N GLY A 290 -20.10 -49.68 10.43
CA GLY A 290 -19.01 -49.69 11.42
C GLY A 290 -17.93 -48.60 11.21
N SER A 291 -18.19 -47.56 10.41
CA SER A 291 -17.25 -46.44 10.29
C SER A 291 -17.15 -45.68 11.64
N THR A 292 -15.91 -45.50 12.11
CA THR A 292 -15.65 -44.77 13.35
C THR A 292 -15.72 -43.25 13.14
N TYR A 293 -15.99 -42.52 14.22
CA TYR A 293 -15.90 -41.04 14.28
C TYR A 293 -14.58 -40.51 13.65
N TRP A 294 -13.46 -41.09 14.05
CA TRP A 294 -12.14 -40.73 13.56
C TRP A 294 -11.96 -40.96 12.04
N GLY A 295 -12.56 -42.07 11.51
CA GLY A 295 -12.55 -42.32 10.07
C GLY A 295 -13.28 -41.25 9.26
N LEU A 296 -14.42 -40.77 9.79
CA LEU A 296 -15.16 -39.67 9.19
C LEU A 296 -14.38 -38.33 9.29
N PHE A 297 -13.84 -38.03 10.46
CA PHE A 297 -13.01 -36.84 10.67
C PHE A 297 -11.83 -36.80 9.69
N ILE A 298 -11.06 -37.86 9.58
CA ILE A 298 -9.90 -37.95 8.69
C ILE A 298 -10.34 -37.75 7.23
N LEU A 299 -11.45 -38.34 6.79
CA LEU A 299 -11.95 -38.17 5.43
C LEU A 299 -12.29 -36.70 5.12
N LEU A 300 -13.01 -36.03 6.05
CA LEU A 300 -13.42 -34.63 5.88
C LEU A 300 -12.22 -33.70 5.90
N PHE A 301 -11.29 -33.92 6.82
CA PHE A 301 -10.05 -33.14 6.90
C PHE A 301 -9.20 -33.31 5.64
N LEU A 302 -8.98 -34.51 5.16
CA LEU A 302 -8.19 -34.77 3.95
C LEU A 302 -8.81 -34.11 2.71
N GLU A 303 -10.16 -34.12 2.58
CA GLU A 303 -10.85 -33.41 1.48
C GLU A 303 -10.52 -31.93 1.47
N GLN A 304 -10.54 -31.28 2.63
CA GLN A 304 -10.21 -29.87 2.77
C GLN A 304 -8.69 -29.61 2.62
N ALA A 305 -7.87 -30.44 3.22
CA ALA A 305 -6.42 -30.29 3.19
C ALA A 305 -5.86 -30.39 1.77
N VAL A 306 -6.35 -31.33 0.96
CA VAL A 306 -5.93 -31.45 -0.46
C VAL A 306 -6.26 -30.17 -1.24
N ILE A 307 -7.45 -29.61 -1.06
CA ILE A 307 -7.83 -28.37 -1.75
C ILE A 307 -6.95 -27.20 -1.29
N ILE A 308 -6.74 -27.05 0.03
CA ILE A 308 -5.91 -25.96 0.59
C ILE A 308 -4.46 -26.08 0.11
N LEU A 309 -3.89 -27.27 0.07
CA LEU A 309 -2.53 -27.51 -0.44
C LEU A 309 -2.42 -27.17 -1.93
N ILE A 310 -3.39 -27.58 -2.75
CA ILE A 310 -3.42 -27.20 -4.18
C ILE A 310 -3.47 -25.69 -4.32
N CYS A 311 -4.37 -25.03 -3.58
CA CYS A 311 -4.47 -23.57 -3.58
C CYS A 311 -3.17 -22.90 -3.14
N GLY A 312 -2.53 -23.40 -2.08
CA GLY A 312 -1.27 -22.91 -1.57
C GLY A 312 -0.13 -23.00 -2.59
N ILE A 313 0.01 -24.13 -3.27
CA ILE A 313 1.01 -24.32 -4.34
C ILE A 313 0.78 -23.33 -5.49
N ILE A 314 -0.48 -23.20 -5.93
CA ILE A 314 -0.84 -22.27 -7.00
C ILE A 314 -0.56 -20.82 -6.57
N THR A 315 -0.97 -20.47 -5.34
CA THR A 315 -0.74 -19.11 -4.79
C THR A 315 0.74 -18.80 -4.73
N LEU A 316 1.57 -19.72 -4.21
CA LEU A 316 3.01 -19.53 -4.09
C LEU A 316 3.66 -19.26 -5.45
N ALA A 317 3.32 -20.05 -6.47
CA ALA A 317 3.84 -19.86 -7.82
C ALA A 317 3.39 -18.53 -8.45
N ILE A 318 2.14 -18.12 -8.21
CA ILE A 318 1.62 -16.85 -8.72
C ILE A 318 2.22 -15.66 -7.95
N THR A 319 2.32 -15.75 -6.63
CA THR A 319 2.86 -14.65 -5.80
C THR A 319 4.32 -14.38 -6.17
N GLU A 320 5.13 -15.42 -6.35
CA GLU A 320 6.53 -15.26 -6.78
C GLU A 320 6.65 -14.54 -8.13
N SER A 321 5.72 -14.80 -9.06
CA SER A 321 5.70 -14.16 -10.38
C SER A 321 5.10 -12.76 -10.37
N LEU A 322 4.04 -12.53 -9.57
CA LEU A 322 3.28 -11.27 -9.55
C LEU A 322 3.89 -10.22 -8.62
N LEU A 323 4.59 -10.62 -7.57
CA LEU A 323 5.12 -9.68 -6.58
C LEU A 323 6.10 -8.67 -7.18
N PRO A 324 7.06 -9.04 -8.05
CA PRO A 324 7.92 -8.08 -8.74
C PRO A 324 7.11 -7.10 -9.61
N TRP A 325 6.10 -7.61 -10.32
CA TRP A 325 5.21 -6.76 -11.12
C TRP A 325 4.40 -5.80 -10.22
N PHE A 326 3.85 -6.28 -9.11
CA PHE A 326 3.11 -5.45 -8.16
C PHE A 326 4.00 -4.34 -7.60
N ILE A 327 5.23 -4.66 -7.22
CA ILE A 327 6.20 -3.67 -6.74
C ILE A 327 6.55 -2.66 -7.83
N SER A 328 6.64 -3.09 -9.10
CA SER A 328 6.90 -2.18 -10.21
C SER A 328 5.78 -1.16 -10.48
N THR A 329 4.62 -1.30 -9.84
CA THR A 329 3.53 -0.29 -9.90
C THR A 329 3.75 0.89 -8.96
N PHE A 330 4.64 0.76 -7.97
CA PHE A 330 5.01 1.86 -7.09
C PHE A 330 6.02 2.80 -7.75
N SER A 331 6.26 3.95 -7.14
CA SER A 331 7.28 4.88 -7.62
C SER A 331 8.66 4.23 -7.67
N ASN A 332 9.52 4.68 -8.58
CA ASN A 332 10.89 4.17 -8.71
C ASN A 332 11.69 4.26 -7.40
N GLU A 333 11.37 5.25 -6.57
CA GLU A 333 11.97 5.45 -5.27
C GLU A 333 11.61 4.31 -4.30
N ILE A 334 10.34 3.90 -4.26
CA ILE A 334 9.87 2.75 -3.47
C ILE A 334 10.42 1.44 -4.05
N GLN A 335 10.47 1.31 -5.37
CA GLN A 335 10.96 0.08 -6.03
C GLN A 335 12.43 -0.21 -5.70
N ARG A 336 13.30 0.81 -5.76
CA ARG A 336 14.72 0.67 -5.41
C ARG A 336 14.92 0.19 -3.97
N ASN A 337 13.97 0.49 -3.15
CA ASN A 337 14.03 0.37 -1.71
C ASN A 337 13.37 -0.89 -1.18
N LEU A 338 12.66 -1.64 -2.03
CA LEU A 338 12.00 -2.89 -1.68
C LEU A 338 12.89 -4.09 -2.01
N TYR A 339 13.77 -4.45 -1.06
CA TYR A 339 14.44 -5.73 -1.13
C TYR A 339 13.44 -6.86 -0.88
N ILE A 340 13.21 -7.68 -1.91
CA ILE A 340 12.33 -8.86 -1.83
C ILE A 340 13.16 -10.05 -1.39
N ASP A 341 12.96 -10.48 -0.16
CA ASP A 341 13.49 -11.74 0.34
C ASP A 341 12.52 -12.88 -0.01
N ILE A 342 12.80 -13.60 -1.11
CA ILE A 342 11.99 -14.73 -1.58
C ILE A 342 11.87 -15.82 -0.51
N HIS A 343 12.92 -16.05 0.28
CA HIS A 343 12.90 -17.06 1.34
C HIS A 343 11.90 -16.69 2.44
N ARG A 344 11.87 -15.43 2.87
CA ARG A 344 10.87 -14.93 3.83
C ARG A 344 9.45 -15.02 3.26
N LEU A 345 9.27 -14.72 1.99
CA LEU A 345 7.96 -14.87 1.33
C LEU A 345 7.45 -16.32 1.43
N TRP A 346 8.30 -17.29 1.16
CA TRP A 346 7.93 -18.72 1.26
C TRP A 346 7.58 -19.13 2.69
N VAL A 347 8.35 -18.64 3.67
CA VAL A 347 8.06 -18.90 5.09
C VAL A 347 6.68 -18.33 5.47
N TYR A 348 6.36 -17.14 5.06
CA TYR A 348 5.05 -16.53 5.34
C TYR A 348 3.92 -17.29 4.66
N GLU A 349 4.08 -17.66 3.39
CA GLU A 349 3.09 -18.48 2.67
C GLU A 349 2.85 -19.82 3.36
N CYS A 350 3.90 -20.49 3.79
CA CYS A 350 3.77 -21.73 4.56
C CYS A 350 3.02 -21.53 5.89
N GLN A 351 3.24 -20.41 6.58
CA GLN A 351 2.50 -20.06 7.79
C GLN A 351 1.00 -19.84 7.51
N TYR A 352 0.65 -19.16 6.39
CA TYR A 352 -0.75 -18.94 6.01
C TYR A 352 -1.44 -20.23 5.63
N ILE A 353 -0.78 -21.09 4.85
CA ILE A 353 -1.30 -22.43 4.51
C ILE A 353 -1.48 -23.24 5.80
N GLY A 354 -0.51 -23.22 6.71
CA GLY A 354 -0.59 -23.87 8.02
C GLY A 354 -1.79 -23.37 8.85
N GLY A 355 -2.00 -22.06 8.90
CA GLY A 355 -3.17 -21.45 9.55
C GLY A 355 -4.50 -21.92 8.94
N LEU A 356 -4.60 -21.97 7.63
CA LEU A 356 -5.78 -22.47 6.92
C LEU A 356 -6.02 -23.96 7.21
N LEU A 357 -4.97 -24.76 7.27
CA LEU A 357 -5.07 -26.18 7.64
C LEU A 357 -5.54 -26.38 9.07
N LEU A 358 -5.09 -25.53 10.01
CA LEU A 358 -5.58 -25.57 11.40
C LEU A 358 -7.08 -25.21 11.48
N ILE A 359 -7.51 -24.17 10.78
CA ILE A 359 -8.94 -23.80 10.71
C ILE A 359 -9.75 -24.95 10.09
N SER A 360 -9.26 -25.55 9.03
CA SER A 360 -9.86 -26.69 8.35
C SER A 360 -9.99 -27.91 9.29
N LEU A 361 -8.97 -28.16 10.10
CA LEU A 361 -8.98 -29.21 11.10
C LEU A 361 -10.09 -29.00 12.14
N LEU A 362 -10.20 -27.76 12.67
CA LEU A 362 -11.27 -27.40 13.62
C LEU A 362 -12.67 -27.59 13.01
N ILE A 363 -12.86 -27.12 11.78
CA ILE A 363 -14.16 -27.24 11.08
C ILE A 363 -14.50 -28.71 10.80
N SER A 364 -13.52 -29.51 10.40
CA SER A 364 -13.72 -30.95 10.17
C SER A 364 -14.05 -31.68 11.47
N PHE A 365 -13.42 -31.29 12.57
CA PHE A 365 -13.71 -31.84 13.89
C PHE A 365 -15.15 -31.54 14.33
N ILE A 366 -15.54 -30.25 14.28
CA ILE A 366 -16.90 -29.81 14.62
C ILE A 366 -17.94 -30.49 13.74
N SER A 367 -17.68 -30.59 12.43
CA SER A 367 -18.59 -31.22 11.47
C SER A 367 -18.77 -32.71 11.74
N SER A 368 -17.66 -33.43 12.00
CA SER A 368 -17.68 -34.83 12.36
C SER A 368 -18.41 -35.10 13.68
N TRP A 369 -18.12 -34.28 14.69
CA TRP A 369 -18.82 -34.35 15.99
C TRP A 369 -20.33 -34.19 15.83
N HIS A 370 -20.76 -33.17 15.10
CA HIS A 370 -22.18 -32.92 14.86
C HIS A 370 -22.88 -34.07 14.11
N ILE A 371 -22.20 -34.70 13.18
CA ILE A 371 -22.74 -35.83 12.41
C ILE A 371 -22.81 -37.07 13.27
N ALA A 372 -21.80 -37.36 14.06
CA ALA A 372 -21.73 -38.57 14.89
C ALA A 372 -22.82 -38.64 16.00
N HIS A 373 -23.22 -37.47 16.52
CA HIS A 373 -24.23 -37.40 17.56
C HIS A 373 -25.69 -37.38 17.05
N LYS A 374 -25.91 -37.42 15.72
CA LYS A 374 -27.25 -37.55 15.18
C LYS A 374 -27.67 -39.03 15.04
N THR A 375 -28.92 -39.34 15.38
CA THR A 375 -29.43 -40.69 15.29
C THR A 375 -29.47 -41.18 13.84
N ILE A 376 -29.06 -42.43 13.62
CA ILE A 376 -29.02 -43.08 12.30
C ILE A 376 -30.40 -43.05 11.64
N ALA A 377 -31.47 -43.24 12.43
CA ALA A 377 -32.85 -43.18 11.95
C ALA A 377 -33.23 -41.81 11.35
N GLN A 378 -32.71 -40.70 11.92
CA GLN A 378 -32.89 -39.37 11.34
C GLN A 378 -32.12 -39.18 10.04
N GLY A 379 -30.97 -39.87 9.89
CA GLY A 379 -30.18 -39.83 8.69
C GLY A 379 -30.80 -40.57 7.50
N LEU A 380 -31.40 -41.73 7.75
CA LEU A 380 -32.01 -42.58 6.74
C LEU A 380 -33.39 -42.10 6.27
N ARG A 381 -34.19 -41.50 7.16
CA ARG A 381 -35.52 -40.96 6.83
C ARG A 381 -35.49 -39.71 5.98
N GLY A 382 -34.31 -39.11 5.72
CA GLY A 382 -34.19 -37.91 4.90
C GLY A 382 -34.89 -36.68 5.47
N GLY A 383 -35.55 -36.83 6.62
CA GLY A 383 -36.27 -35.77 7.30
C GLY A 383 -35.43 -35.15 8.37
N THR A 384 -34.98 -33.94 8.19
CA THR A 384 -34.49 -33.23 9.31
C THR A 384 -34.04 -31.87 9.18
N THR A 385 -34.35 -31.04 10.09
CA THR A 385 -33.69 -29.75 10.42
C THR A 385 -33.27 -28.95 9.20
N THR A 386 -34.16 -28.87 8.19
CA THR A 386 -34.03 -27.98 7.06
C THR A 386 -33.81 -26.55 7.51
N GLY A 387 -34.40 -26.13 8.63
CA GLY A 387 -34.28 -24.77 9.19
C GLY A 387 -32.86 -24.40 9.59
N GLN A 388 -32.17 -25.20 10.41
CA GLN A 388 -30.82 -24.84 10.90
C GLN A 388 -29.76 -24.76 9.80
N ARG A 389 -29.84 -25.61 8.78
CA ARG A 389 -28.90 -25.60 7.66
C ARG A 389 -29.10 -24.40 6.75
N HIS A 390 -30.34 -23.96 6.57
CA HIS A 390 -30.64 -22.74 5.84
C HIS A 390 -30.12 -21.51 6.56
N ILE A 391 -30.18 -21.49 7.89
CA ILE A 391 -29.66 -20.38 8.70
C ILE A 391 -28.15 -20.24 8.52
N ILE A 392 -27.36 -21.28 8.72
CA ILE A 392 -25.88 -21.20 8.61
C ILE A 392 -25.47 -20.75 7.21
N ARG A 393 -26.01 -21.36 6.17
CA ARG A 393 -25.68 -20.96 4.79
C ARG A 393 -26.09 -19.53 4.47
N ASN A 394 -27.31 -19.14 4.89
CA ASN A 394 -27.80 -17.80 4.65
C ASN A 394 -26.99 -16.74 5.42
N THR A 395 -26.56 -17.06 6.65
CA THR A 395 -25.66 -16.21 7.43
C THR A 395 -24.32 -16.05 6.72
N LEU A 396 -23.69 -17.14 6.25
CA LEU A 396 -22.43 -17.10 5.50
C LEU A 396 -22.57 -16.25 4.24
N LEU A 397 -23.67 -16.42 3.51
CA LEU A 397 -23.95 -15.64 2.30
C LEU A 397 -24.17 -14.15 2.63
N SER A 398 -24.90 -13.83 3.72
CA SER A 398 -25.09 -12.45 4.15
C SER A 398 -23.77 -11.79 4.53
N VAL A 399 -22.89 -12.48 5.24
CA VAL A 399 -21.54 -11.99 5.58
C VAL A 399 -20.71 -11.74 4.31
N GLN A 400 -20.79 -12.64 3.33
CA GLN A 400 -20.11 -12.46 2.05
C GLN A 400 -20.64 -11.24 1.28
N LEU A 401 -21.95 -11.05 1.22
CA LEU A 401 -22.59 -9.88 0.60
C LEU A 401 -22.23 -8.59 1.32
N LEU A 402 -22.15 -8.62 2.66
CA LEU A 402 -21.72 -7.48 3.48
C LEU A 402 -20.29 -7.05 3.12
N PHE A 403 -19.33 -7.98 3.09
CA PHE A 403 -17.97 -7.64 2.70
C PHE A 403 -17.89 -7.12 1.27
N SER A 404 -18.62 -7.70 0.32
CA SER A 404 -18.65 -7.20 -1.06
C SER A 404 -19.19 -5.78 -1.13
N PHE A 405 -20.23 -5.48 -0.36
CA PHE A 405 -20.77 -4.13 -0.27
C PHE A 405 -19.74 -3.14 0.31
N LEU A 406 -19.07 -3.50 1.42
CA LEU A 406 -18.00 -2.68 2.03
C LEU A 406 -16.86 -2.39 1.05
N PHE A 407 -16.42 -3.40 0.30
CA PHE A 407 -15.36 -3.23 -0.70
C PHE A 407 -15.74 -2.27 -1.82
N ILE A 408 -16.96 -2.36 -2.32
CA ILE A 408 -17.43 -1.49 -3.41
C ILE A 408 -17.60 -0.06 -2.90
N VAL A 409 -18.21 0.13 -1.72
CA VAL A 409 -18.33 1.45 -1.07
C VAL A 409 -16.96 2.06 -0.82
N GLY A 410 -16.00 1.27 -0.29
CA GLY A 410 -14.62 1.71 -0.10
C GLY A 410 -13.96 2.15 -1.41
N THR A 411 -14.13 1.40 -2.49
CA THR A 411 -13.59 1.74 -3.81
C THR A 411 -14.18 3.05 -4.36
N VAL A 412 -15.49 3.24 -4.22
CA VAL A 412 -16.15 4.49 -4.63
C VAL A 412 -15.66 5.65 -3.76
N GLY A 413 -15.56 5.44 -2.43
CA GLY A 413 -15.07 6.46 -1.50
C GLY A 413 -13.63 6.92 -1.81
N ILE A 414 -12.71 5.98 -2.10
CA ILE A 414 -11.34 6.33 -2.50
C ILE A 414 -11.32 7.14 -3.79
N ARG A 415 -12.17 6.79 -4.77
CA ARG A 415 -12.28 7.56 -6.01
C ARG A 415 -12.78 8.99 -5.75
N MET A 416 -13.76 9.15 -4.86
CA MET A 416 -14.25 10.47 -4.46
C MET A 416 -13.14 11.26 -3.72
N GLN A 417 -12.41 10.62 -2.83
CA GLN A 417 -11.27 11.21 -2.14
C GLN A 417 -10.21 11.73 -3.09
N MET A 418 -9.85 10.94 -4.12
CA MET A 418 -8.90 11.37 -5.15
C MET A 418 -9.41 12.60 -5.92
N LYS A 419 -10.71 12.66 -6.20
CA LYS A 419 -11.31 13.82 -6.86
C LYS A 419 -11.21 15.07 -6.00
N GLU A 420 -11.44 14.95 -4.69
CA GLU A 420 -11.30 16.08 -3.76
C GLU A 420 -9.85 16.55 -3.63
N TYR A 421 -8.89 15.61 -3.57
CA TYR A 421 -7.48 15.97 -3.61
C TYR A 421 -7.10 16.70 -4.91
N ASP A 422 -7.57 16.21 -6.05
CA ASP A 422 -7.33 16.85 -7.35
C ASP A 422 -7.88 18.29 -7.38
N LEU A 423 -9.09 18.50 -6.88
CA LEU A 423 -9.71 19.82 -6.81
C LEU A 423 -9.00 20.74 -5.81
N SER A 424 -8.57 20.22 -4.66
CA SER A 424 -7.92 21.03 -3.62
C SER A 424 -6.51 21.49 -4.02
N ALA A 425 -5.78 20.66 -4.80
CA ALA A 425 -4.42 21.00 -5.22
C ALA A 425 -4.37 22.17 -6.20
N ASN A 426 -5.23 22.19 -7.21
CA ASN A 426 -5.40 23.33 -8.10
C ASN A 426 -6.83 23.34 -8.67
N PRO A 427 -7.73 24.15 -8.10
CA PRO A 427 -9.13 24.24 -8.54
C PRO A 427 -9.30 24.98 -9.89
N ASN A 428 -8.26 25.69 -10.36
CA ASN A 428 -8.32 26.48 -11.59
C ASN A 428 -8.20 25.64 -12.86
N LEU A 429 -7.75 24.40 -12.73
CA LEU A 429 -7.54 23.46 -13.85
C LEU A 429 -8.49 22.28 -13.76
N SER A 430 -9.07 21.88 -14.92
CA SER A 430 -9.82 20.62 -14.98
C SER A 430 -8.87 19.42 -14.92
N THR A 431 -9.38 18.26 -14.48
CA THR A 431 -8.61 17.00 -14.41
C THR A 431 -8.04 16.62 -15.78
N GLU A 432 -8.77 16.88 -16.86
CA GLU A 432 -8.32 16.60 -18.23
C GLU A 432 -7.09 17.45 -18.59
N VAL A 433 -7.14 18.75 -18.30
CA VAL A 433 -6.00 19.65 -18.54
C VAL A 433 -4.80 19.28 -17.71
N LYS A 434 -4.99 18.91 -16.43
CA LYS A 434 -3.89 18.43 -15.57
C LYS A 434 -3.22 17.16 -16.10
N LYS A 435 -3.96 16.31 -16.81
CA LYS A 435 -3.39 15.14 -17.49
C LYS A 435 -2.58 15.51 -18.75
N GLU A 436 -2.85 16.65 -19.38
CA GLU A 436 -2.10 17.14 -20.53
C GLU A 436 -0.81 17.86 -20.14
N ILE A 437 -0.72 18.35 -18.90
CA ILE A 437 0.49 18.97 -18.38
C ILE A 437 1.41 17.87 -17.83
N MET A 438 2.59 17.75 -18.43
CA MET A 438 3.61 16.80 -18.00
C MET A 438 4.62 17.48 -17.09
N VAL A 439 5.09 16.77 -16.09
CA VAL A 439 6.06 17.26 -15.10
C VAL A 439 7.35 16.48 -15.19
N VAL A 440 8.46 17.20 -15.21
CA VAL A 440 9.81 16.66 -15.21
C VAL A 440 10.55 17.26 -14.03
N ASN A 441 10.97 16.43 -13.09
CA ASN A 441 11.79 16.86 -11.97
C ASN A 441 13.27 16.78 -12.36
N ILE A 442 13.93 17.93 -12.45
CA ILE A 442 15.35 18.03 -12.82
C ILE A 442 16.25 18.44 -11.65
N GLY A 443 15.69 18.99 -10.57
CA GLY A 443 16.45 19.47 -9.43
C GLY A 443 17.24 18.40 -8.68
N ARG A 444 16.94 17.13 -8.95
CA ARG A 444 17.64 15.97 -8.37
C ARG A 444 18.94 15.57 -9.11
N TYR A 445 19.24 16.17 -10.27
CA TYR A 445 20.29 15.71 -11.16
C TYR A 445 21.24 16.84 -11.54
N ASP A 446 22.46 16.82 -10.98
CA ASP A 446 23.45 17.89 -11.19
C ASP A 446 23.82 18.06 -12.67
N ARG A 447 24.03 16.94 -13.40
CA ARG A 447 24.34 17.01 -14.83
C ARG A 447 23.22 17.65 -15.67
N ILE A 448 21.95 17.45 -15.30
CA ILE A 448 20.83 18.12 -15.97
C ILE A 448 20.83 19.61 -15.64
N ARG A 449 21.15 19.98 -14.40
CA ARG A 449 21.29 21.38 -13.99
C ARG A 449 22.37 22.09 -14.78
N GLU A 450 23.52 21.46 -14.99
CA GLU A 450 24.62 22.01 -15.78
C GLU A 450 24.26 22.22 -17.25
N HIS A 451 23.31 21.44 -17.81
CA HIS A 451 22.88 21.49 -19.21
C HIS A 451 21.45 22.02 -19.37
N GLN A 452 20.98 22.85 -18.43
CA GLN A 452 19.64 23.47 -18.52
C GLN A 452 19.40 24.25 -19.81
N PRO A 453 20.35 25.05 -20.34
CA PRO A 453 20.13 25.81 -21.57
C PRO A 453 19.85 24.92 -22.78
N GLU A 454 20.57 23.81 -22.91
CA GLU A 454 20.38 22.84 -24.00
C GLU A 454 19.01 22.18 -23.89
N LEU A 455 18.59 21.79 -22.70
CA LEU A 455 17.27 21.19 -22.44
C LEU A 455 16.13 22.17 -22.75
N ILE A 456 16.27 23.45 -22.35
CA ILE A 456 15.28 24.48 -22.66
C ILE A 456 15.16 24.69 -24.16
N ASN A 457 16.29 24.75 -24.90
CA ASN A 457 16.32 24.88 -26.34
C ASN A 457 15.69 23.67 -27.04
N PHE A 458 15.97 22.46 -26.53
CA PHE A 458 15.34 21.24 -27.00
C PHE A 458 13.82 21.33 -26.85
N LEU A 459 13.30 21.69 -25.69
CA LEU A 459 11.86 21.80 -25.44
C LEU A 459 11.19 22.83 -26.37
N ARG A 460 11.80 24.01 -26.51
CA ARG A 460 11.28 25.10 -27.36
C ARG A 460 11.23 24.72 -28.85
N SER A 461 12.09 23.82 -29.29
CA SER A 461 12.15 23.38 -30.71
C SER A 461 11.09 22.35 -31.05
N ARG A 462 10.35 21.80 -30.10
CA ARG A 462 9.45 20.66 -30.32
C ARG A 462 8.02 21.09 -30.61
N ARG A 463 7.43 20.47 -31.65
CA ARG A 463 6.06 20.76 -32.12
C ARG A 463 4.98 20.27 -31.15
N TRP A 464 5.29 19.27 -30.31
CA TRP A 464 4.36 18.75 -29.33
C TRP A 464 4.29 19.60 -28.04
N ASN A 465 5.19 20.54 -27.89
CA ASN A 465 5.22 21.46 -26.74
C ASN A 465 4.39 22.71 -27.05
N ALA A 466 3.29 22.92 -26.31
CA ALA A 466 2.47 24.08 -26.43
C ALA A 466 2.96 25.23 -25.54
N GLU A 467 3.32 24.91 -24.31
CA GLU A 467 3.70 25.88 -23.28
C GLU A 467 4.63 25.20 -22.25
N THR A 468 5.62 25.93 -21.76
CA THR A 468 6.57 25.41 -20.77
C THR A 468 6.74 26.41 -19.64
N ALA A 469 6.67 25.96 -18.40
CA ALA A 469 6.93 26.75 -17.22
C ALA A 469 7.98 26.08 -16.33
N TYR A 470 8.70 26.89 -15.59
CA TYR A 470 9.80 26.46 -14.74
C TYR A 470 9.53 26.81 -13.29
N THR A 471 9.90 25.92 -12.38
CA THR A 471 9.77 26.17 -10.94
C THR A 471 10.97 25.63 -10.17
N ASN A 472 11.18 26.22 -8.99
CA ASN A 472 12.03 25.66 -7.94
C ASN A 472 11.30 25.77 -6.60
N ARG A 473 11.74 25.04 -5.58
CA ARG A 473 11.05 25.02 -4.28
C ARG A 473 12.04 25.02 -3.14
N ASP A 474 11.64 25.70 -2.07
CA ASP A 474 12.34 25.72 -0.79
C ASP A 474 11.31 25.72 0.37
N TYR A 475 11.76 25.44 1.57
CA TYR A 475 10.93 25.36 2.76
C TYR A 475 11.54 26.19 3.90
N SER A 476 10.71 26.94 4.60
CA SER A 476 11.12 27.68 5.78
C SER A 476 10.21 27.38 6.97
N GLN A 477 10.79 27.41 8.15
CA GLN A 477 10.08 27.35 9.43
C GLN A 477 9.84 28.73 10.04
N GLU A 478 10.38 29.78 9.45
CA GLU A 478 10.33 31.16 9.98
C GLU A 478 8.89 31.68 10.09
N TYR A 479 8.01 31.33 9.13
CA TYR A 479 6.58 31.68 9.12
C TYR A 479 5.66 30.49 9.41
N GLY A 480 6.07 29.58 10.32
CA GLY A 480 5.47 28.26 10.39
C GLY A 480 6.05 27.35 9.31
N PHE A 481 5.43 26.22 8.98
CA PHE A 481 5.94 25.38 7.90
C PHE A 481 5.41 25.90 6.55
N THR A 482 6.15 26.87 5.95
CA THR A 482 5.80 27.53 4.68
C THR A 482 6.61 26.97 3.54
N GLU A 483 5.93 26.64 2.45
CA GLU A 483 6.54 26.24 1.17
C GLU A 483 6.74 27.47 0.29
N PHE A 484 7.96 27.67 -0.20
CA PHE A 484 8.28 28.67 -1.19
C PHE A 484 8.37 28.03 -2.55
N CYS A 485 7.56 28.48 -3.49
CA CYS A 485 7.60 28.03 -4.87
C CYS A 485 8.06 29.21 -5.74
N PHE A 486 9.26 29.09 -6.29
CA PHE A 486 9.85 30.05 -7.23
C PHE A 486 9.38 29.69 -8.63
N VAL A 487 8.79 30.62 -9.35
CA VAL A 487 8.10 30.35 -10.61
C VAL A 487 8.53 31.31 -11.72
N SER A 488 8.56 30.80 -12.96
CA SER A 488 8.66 31.64 -14.14
C SER A 488 7.32 32.36 -14.43
N ASP A 489 7.37 33.46 -15.16
CA ASP A 489 6.15 34.23 -15.52
C ASP A 489 5.12 33.35 -16.26
N ASP A 490 5.58 32.43 -17.11
CA ASP A 490 4.72 31.49 -17.86
C ASP A 490 3.93 30.53 -16.98
N TYR A 491 4.37 30.32 -15.70
CA TYR A 491 3.69 29.42 -14.77
C TYR A 491 2.26 29.84 -14.46
N PHE A 492 2.02 31.17 -14.39
CA PHE A 492 0.68 31.71 -14.13
C PHE A 492 -0.31 31.37 -15.24
N ASN A 493 0.13 31.51 -16.50
CA ASN A 493 -0.70 31.13 -17.64
C ASN A 493 -0.96 29.64 -17.68
N LEU A 494 0.09 28.83 -17.52
CA LEU A 494 0.01 27.36 -17.56
C LEU A 494 -0.91 26.81 -16.48
N MET A 495 -0.85 27.39 -15.25
CA MET A 495 -1.67 26.99 -14.10
C MET A 495 -3.02 27.72 -14.03
N ASN A 496 -3.35 28.55 -15.02
CA ASN A 496 -4.56 29.35 -15.07
C ASN A 496 -4.77 30.23 -13.82
N ILE A 497 -3.68 30.87 -13.38
CA ILE A 497 -3.68 31.77 -12.21
C ILE A 497 -3.72 33.22 -12.74
N LYS A 498 -4.64 34.02 -12.21
CA LYS A 498 -4.69 35.46 -12.55
C LYS A 498 -3.48 36.17 -11.98
N CYS A 499 -2.64 36.77 -12.82
CA CYS A 499 -1.51 37.58 -12.38
C CYS A 499 -1.79 39.08 -12.51
N HIS A 500 -1.23 39.87 -11.59
CA HIS A 500 -1.36 41.32 -11.55
C HIS A 500 0.01 42.01 -11.57
N HIS A 501 1.05 41.32 -12.01
CA HIS A 501 2.40 41.85 -12.20
C HIS A 501 2.77 41.84 -13.69
N LYS A 502 3.72 42.69 -14.08
CA LYS A 502 4.30 42.66 -15.44
C LYS A 502 5.49 41.71 -15.44
N PRO A 503 5.81 41.08 -16.59
CA PRO A 503 6.98 40.21 -16.73
C PRO A 503 8.26 40.93 -16.21
N GLY A 504 9.01 40.23 -15.34
CA GLY A 504 10.23 40.75 -14.72
C GLY A 504 10.06 41.67 -13.52
N GLU A 505 8.84 42.01 -13.11
CA GLU A 505 8.61 42.74 -11.86
C GLU A 505 8.72 41.79 -10.65
N PRO A 506 9.27 42.26 -9.50
CA PRO A 506 9.26 41.49 -8.27
C PRO A 506 7.82 41.31 -7.76
N PHE A 507 7.48 40.08 -7.40
CA PHE A 507 6.13 39.73 -6.92
C PHE A 507 6.18 38.71 -5.79
N CYS A 508 5.15 38.66 -4.97
CA CYS A 508 4.79 37.55 -4.10
C CYS A 508 3.29 37.33 -4.20
N TYR A 509 2.90 36.07 -4.39
CA TYR A 509 1.52 35.65 -4.23
C TYR A 509 1.46 34.64 -3.09
N VAL A 510 0.45 34.75 -2.24
CA VAL A 510 0.33 33.92 -1.04
C VAL A 510 -1.01 33.19 -1.02
N ASN A 511 -1.07 32.03 -0.38
CA ASN A 511 -2.35 31.40 -0.13
C ASN A 511 -3.05 32.03 1.09
N GLU A 512 -4.33 31.72 1.26
CA GLU A 512 -5.17 32.30 2.31
C GLU A 512 -4.57 32.13 3.72
N GLN A 513 -3.97 30.97 4.02
CA GLN A 513 -3.38 30.68 5.32
C GLN A 513 -2.16 31.55 5.63
N LEU A 514 -1.27 31.71 4.64
CA LEU A 514 -0.11 32.60 4.82
C LEU A 514 -0.55 34.04 4.92
N TYR A 515 -1.54 34.48 4.13
CA TYR A 515 -2.07 35.83 4.18
C TYR A 515 -2.64 36.18 5.54
N GLN A 516 -3.39 35.27 6.16
CA GLN A 516 -3.91 35.47 7.53
C GLN A 516 -2.76 35.61 8.56
N THR A 517 -1.68 34.87 8.41
CA THR A 517 -0.49 34.97 9.26
C THR A 517 0.17 36.36 9.09
N LEU A 518 0.36 36.79 7.83
CA LEU A 518 0.95 38.10 7.54
C LEU A 518 0.08 39.27 8.02
N GLN A 519 -1.25 39.14 7.97
CA GLN A 519 -2.16 40.14 8.53
C GLN A 519 -2.02 40.26 10.04
N ALA A 520 -1.87 39.16 10.75
CA ALA A 520 -1.67 39.15 12.20
C ALA A 520 -0.38 39.92 12.59
N ASP A 521 0.67 39.83 11.76
CA ASP A 521 1.97 40.46 11.95
C ASP A 521 2.04 41.90 11.36
N SER A 522 0.93 42.47 10.86
CA SER A 522 0.87 43.76 10.19
C SER A 522 1.79 43.92 8.97
N THR A 523 2.14 42.82 8.31
CA THR A 523 3.07 42.77 7.16
C THR A 523 2.39 42.34 5.86
N SER A 524 1.06 42.47 5.76
CA SER A 524 0.26 41.93 4.65
C SER A 524 0.57 42.49 3.26
N GLU A 525 1.24 43.66 3.16
CA GLU A 525 1.57 44.25 1.87
C GLU A 525 2.92 43.82 1.29
N SER A 526 3.79 43.21 2.09
CA SER A 526 5.13 42.83 1.66
C SER A 526 5.59 41.52 2.34
N PHE A 527 6.33 40.72 1.61
CA PHE A 527 6.92 39.48 2.08
C PHE A 527 8.45 39.54 2.01
N ARG A 528 9.15 39.14 3.07
CA ARG A 528 10.63 39.17 3.11
C ARG A 528 11.16 37.74 2.87
N PHE A 529 12.07 37.60 1.90
CA PHE A 529 12.82 36.37 1.65
C PHE A 529 14.31 36.70 1.43
N GLN A 530 15.21 36.06 2.15
CA GLN A 530 16.69 36.24 2.04
C GLN A 530 17.13 37.72 1.96
N ASN A 531 16.68 38.57 2.87
CA ASN A 531 16.97 40.03 2.92
C ASN A 531 16.38 40.87 1.77
N GLN A 532 15.61 40.28 0.86
CA GLN A 532 14.85 41.03 -0.16
C GLN A 532 13.38 41.10 0.22
N VAL A 533 12.75 42.19 -0.18
CA VAL A 533 11.33 42.45 0.10
C VAL A 533 10.55 42.36 -1.21
N TYR A 534 9.55 41.49 -1.23
CA TYR A 534 8.67 41.27 -2.37
C TYR A 534 7.27 41.82 -2.05
N PRO A 535 6.67 42.62 -2.94
CA PRO A 535 5.31 43.11 -2.72
C PRO A 535 4.30 41.95 -2.90
N VAL A 536 3.35 41.86 -1.97
CA VAL A 536 2.25 40.89 -2.10
C VAL A 536 1.26 41.43 -3.12
N LYS A 537 1.18 40.80 -4.28
CA LYS A 537 0.36 41.20 -5.44
C LYS A 537 -1.03 40.58 -5.45
N GLY A 538 -1.25 39.50 -4.69
CA GLY A 538 -2.54 38.86 -4.63
C GLY A 538 -2.55 37.49 -3.92
N LEU A 539 -3.76 36.93 -3.84
CA LEU A 539 -4.00 35.59 -3.27
C LEU A 539 -4.03 34.55 -4.37
N VAL A 540 -3.51 33.37 -4.05
CA VAL A 540 -3.61 32.18 -4.92
C VAL A 540 -4.41 31.09 -4.22
N HIS A 541 -5.25 30.42 -5.01
CA HIS A 541 -6.09 29.31 -4.54
C HIS A 541 -5.51 27.95 -4.93
N ILE A 542 -4.20 27.81 -4.80
CA ILE A 542 -3.49 26.52 -4.97
C ILE A 542 -2.91 26.11 -3.62
N GLY A 543 -2.92 24.80 -3.37
CA GLY A 543 -2.32 24.23 -2.18
C GLY A 543 -0.80 24.06 -2.33
N PRO A 544 -0.07 23.96 -1.21
CA PRO A 544 1.32 23.50 -1.22
C PRO A 544 1.40 22.03 -1.68
N ASP A 545 2.52 21.65 -2.31
CA ASP A 545 2.74 20.25 -2.71
C ASP A 545 3.07 19.35 -1.51
N SER A 546 3.73 19.92 -0.50
CA SER A 546 4.05 19.19 0.72
C SER A 546 2.82 18.98 1.60
N PRO A 547 2.48 17.75 1.98
CA PRO A 547 1.38 17.50 2.93
C PRO A 547 1.58 18.16 4.30
N SER A 548 2.84 18.43 4.66
CA SER A 548 3.23 19.07 5.93
C SER A 548 3.06 20.56 5.91
N ALA A 549 3.19 21.20 4.75
CA ALA A 549 3.03 22.64 4.59
C ALA A 549 1.55 23.00 4.47
N LYS A 550 1.14 24.05 5.16
CA LYS A 550 -0.19 24.64 5.01
C LYS A 550 -0.14 25.99 4.29
N GLN A 551 1.02 26.61 4.33
CA GLN A 551 1.28 27.96 3.83
C GLN A 551 2.11 27.87 2.55
N LEU A 552 1.77 28.70 1.56
CA LEU A 552 2.43 28.75 0.26
C LEU A 552 2.69 30.18 -0.14
N ALA A 553 3.92 30.47 -0.59
CA ALA A 553 4.30 31.72 -1.23
C ALA A 553 4.87 31.44 -2.63
N LEU A 554 4.33 32.10 -3.65
CA LEU A 554 4.90 32.12 -5.00
C LEU A 554 5.79 33.33 -5.17
N LEU A 555 7.05 33.13 -5.54
CA LEU A 555 8.08 34.12 -5.73
C LEU A 555 8.65 34.04 -7.15
N PRO A 556 9.26 35.06 -7.70
CA PRO A 556 9.91 34.97 -9.01
C PRO A 556 11.11 34.02 -8.97
N LEU A 557 11.34 33.30 -10.06
CA LEU A 557 12.44 32.33 -10.16
C LEU A 557 13.82 33.00 -9.97
N SER A 558 13.95 34.26 -10.35
CA SER A 558 15.14 35.06 -10.12
C SER A 558 15.56 35.22 -8.65
N ALA A 559 14.63 35.01 -7.70
CA ALA A 559 14.95 34.99 -6.27
C ALA A 559 15.84 33.80 -5.87
N MET A 560 15.92 32.74 -6.73
CA MET A 560 16.78 31.57 -6.58
C MET A 560 17.81 31.49 -7.71
N ASN A 561 18.32 32.61 -8.19
CA ASN A 561 19.33 32.69 -9.26
C ASN A 561 18.95 31.93 -10.53
N ASP A 562 17.66 31.87 -10.85
CA ASP A 562 17.08 31.15 -12.01
C ASP A 562 17.37 29.64 -12.01
N GLU A 563 17.69 29.05 -10.86
CA GLU A 563 17.82 27.59 -10.74
C GLU A 563 16.46 26.92 -10.94
N ILE A 564 16.41 25.93 -11.86
CA ILE A 564 15.21 25.17 -12.17
C ILE A 564 15.23 23.83 -11.44
N GLY A 565 14.19 23.57 -10.65
CA GLY A 565 13.97 22.29 -9.98
C GLY A 565 13.01 21.38 -10.74
N LYS A 566 11.92 21.97 -11.31
CA LYS A 566 10.91 21.24 -12.09
C LYS A 566 10.55 21.99 -13.36
N ILE A 567 10.24 21.22 -14.39
CA ILE A 567 9.73 21.72 -15.67
C ILE A 567 8.30 21.21 -15.86
N TYR A 568 7.38 22.12 -16.14
CA TYR A 568 5.99 21.81 -16.49
C TYR A 568 5.82 22.05 -18.00
N ILE A 569 5.31 21.06 -18.70
CA ILE A 569 5.19 21.05 -20.14
C ILE A 569 3.74 20.77 -20.51
N ARG A 570 3.03 21.72 -21.08
CA ARG A 570 1.70 21.50 -21.65
C ARG A 570 1.85 20.93 -23.05
N LEU A 571 1.30 19.77 -23.25
CA LEU A 571 1.31 19.14 -24.56
C LEU A 571 0.23 19.76 -25.48
N VAL A 572 0.52 19.79 -26.76
CA VAL A 572 -0.49 20.14 -27.78
C VAL A 572 -1.61 19.08 -27.70
N PRO A 573 -2.89 19.47 -27.88
CA PRO A 573 -3.99 18.52 -27.95
C PRO A 573 -3.68 17.39 -28.95
N ASP A 574 -4.01 16.16 -28.56
CA ASP A 574 -3.76 14.93 -29.36
C ASP A 574 -2.27 14.55 -29.54
N ALA A 575 -1.34 15.14 -28.83
CA ALA A 575 0.07 14.72 -28.86
C ALA A 575 0.22 13.25 -28.42
N PRO A 576 0.96 12.41 -29.16
CA PRO A 576 1.13 11.00 -28.85
C PRO A 576 2.08 10.85 -27.64
N ARG A 577 1.52 10.80 -26.44
CA ARG A 577 2.27 10.78 -25.17
C ARG A 577 3.40 9.75 -25.11
N LYS A 578 3.19 8.56 -25.70
CA LYS A 578 4.21 7.50 -25.73
C LYS A 578 5.43 7.91 -26.55
N GLU A 579 5.22 8.58 -27.69
CA GLU A 579 6.29 9.06 -28.55
C GLU A 579 7.01 10.24 -27.91
N VAL A 580 6.25 11.18 -27.33
CA VAL A 580 6.82 12.30 -26.56
C VAL A 580 7.68 11.79 -25.40
N LYS A 581 7.18 10.81 -24.63
CA LYS A 581 7.96 10.19 -23.54
C LYS A 581 9.23 9.52 -24.07
N ALA A 582 9.15 8.81 -25.20
CA ALA A 582 10.31 8.15 -25.79
C ALA A 582 11.36 9.17 -26.28
N GLU A 583 10.92 10.27 -26.89
CA GLU A 583 11.78 11.36 -27.35
C GLU A 583 12.45 12.07 -26.17
N MET A 584 11.67 12.43 -25.14
CA MET A 584 12.20 13.01 -23.92
C MET A 584 13.17 12.07 -23.21
N SER A 585 12.85 10.77 -23.11
CA SER A 585 13.74 9.78 -22.50
C SER A 585 15.07 9.69 -23.25
N LYS A 586 15.04 9.74 -24.59
CA LYS A 586 16.26 9.69 -25.41
C LYS A 586 17.16 10.89 -25.15
N GLU A 587 16.58 12.08 -25.00
CA GLU A 587 17.32 13.30 -24.69
C GLU A 587 17.85 13.28 -23.26
N MET A 588 16.98 12.95 -22.31
CA MET A 588 17.32 12.97 -20.89
C MET A 588 18.34 11.89 -20.49
N ASN A 589 18.32 10.72 -21.14
CA ASN A 589 19.25 9.62 -20.82
C ASN A 589 20.71 9.98 -21.03
N GLN A 590 21.04 11.08 -21.74
CA GLN A 590 22.41 11.56 -21.85
C GLN A 590 22.94 12.15 -20.54
N TYR A 591 22.03 12.67 -19.72
CA TYR A 591 22.35 13.37 -18.48
C TYR A 591 21.97 12.57 -17.24
N LEU A 592 21.10 11.57 -17.38
CA LEU A 592 20.64 10.74 -16.28
C LEU A 592 21.66 9.65 -15.89
N PRO A 593 21.71 9.29 -14.61
CA PRO A 593 22.39 8.09 -14.17
C PRO A 593 21.87 6.82 -14.87
N GLN A 594 22.74 5.81 -15.06
CA GLN A 594 22.40 4.59 -15.80
C GLN A 594 21.22 3.80 -15.21
N ASN A 595 21.02 3.89 -13.91
CA ASN A 595 19.97 3.18 -13.17
C ASN A 595 18.73 4.01 -12.89
N GLU A 596 18.67 5.23 -13.41
CA GLU A 596 17.55 6.13 -13.16
C GLU A 596 16.64 6.19 -14.38
N PRO A 597 15.46 5.58 -14.33
CA PRO A 597 14.49 5.74 -15.40
C PRO A 597 13.99 7.18 -15.43
N PHE A 598 13.87 7.73 -16.62
CA PHE A 598 13.30 9.04 -16.82
C PHE A 598 11.83 9.09 -16.38
N GLU A 599 11.53 9.89 -15.38
CA GLU A 599 10.18 10.11 -14.90
C GLU A 599 9.53 11.25 -15.69
N PHE A 600 8.47 10.90 -16.42
CA PHE A 600 7.63 11.81 -17.17
C PHE A 600 6.18 11.51 -16.79
N ILE A 601 5.71 12.22 -15.78
CA ILE A 601 4.40 12.02 -15.16
C ILE A 601 3.50 13.22 -15.43
N SER A 602 2.18 13.03 -15.41
CA SER A 602 1.26 14.14 -15.54
C SER A 602 1.16 14.93 -14.22
N LEU A 603 0.78 16.21 -14.31
CA LEU A 603 0.50 17.05 -13.14
C LEU A 603 -0.56 16.40 -12.24
N TYR A 604 -1.55 15.71 -12.82
CA TYR A 604 -2.53 14.94 -12.07
C TYR A 604 -1.89 13.82 -11.24
N GLU A 605 -0.99 13.04 -11.84
CA GLU A 605 -0.29 11.95 -11.15
C GLU A 605 0.66 12.48 -10.07
N GLU A 606 1.31 13.61 -10.32
CA GLU A 606 2.17 14.26 -9.34
C GLU A 606 1.39 14.75 -8.12
N GLN A 607 0.28 15.47 -8.34
CA GLN A 607 -0.53 16.05 -7.27
C GLN A 607 -1.21 15.00 -6.39
N ILE A 608 -1.71 13.92 -6.97
CA ILE A 608 -2.33 12.83 -6.21
C ILE A 608 -1.27 11.96 -5.53
N GLY A 609 -0.08 11.87 -6.13
CA GLY A 609 0.98 10.97 -5.71
C GLY A 609 0.80 9.54 -6.24
N LEU A 610 1.85 9.01 -6.83
CA LEU A 610 1.86 7.65 -7.42
C LEU A 610 1.50 6.57 -6.39
N GLY A 611 1.90 6.75 -5.12
CA GLY A 611 1.55 5.83 -4.04
C GLY A 611 0.04 5.75 -3.78
N THR A 612 -0.66 6.89 -3.79
CA THR A 612 -2.13 6.94 -3.62
C THR A 612 -2.84 6.25 -4.78
N ILE A 613 -2.36 6.47 -6.01
CA ILE A 613 -2.88 5.81 -7.22
C ILE A 613 -2.69 4.29 -7.11
N SER A 614 -1.52 3.84 -6.65
CA SER A 614 -1.24 2.41 -6.47
C SER A 614 -2.16 1.76 -5.43
N VAL A 615 -2.39 2.41 -4.30
CA VAL A 615 -3.34 1.96 -3.27
C VAL A 615 -4.76 1.89 -3.84
N MET A 616 -5.18 2.87 -4.63
CA MET A 616 -6.49 2.82 -5.31
C MET A 616 -6.61 1.60 -6.23
N TRP A 617 -5.60 1.34 -7.06
CA TRP A 617 -5.60 0.15 -7.93
C TRP A 617 -5.67 -1.15 -7.13
N LEU A 618 -4.98 -1.23 -6.00
CA LEU A 618 -5.07 -2.38 -5.10
C LEU A 618 -6.51 -2.58 -4.60
N PHE A 619 -7.19 -1.50 -4.17
CA PHE A 619 -8.60 -1.56 -3.77
C PHE A 619 -9.52 -2.02 -4.92
N VAL A 620 -9.31 -1.51 -6.12
CA VAL A 620 -10.09 -1.90 -7.32
C VAL A 620 -9.89 -3.39 -7.62
N VAL A 621 -8.67 -3.90 -7.54
CA VAL A 621 -8.35 -5.32 -7.76
C VAL A 621 -8.98 -6.18 -6.68
N CYS A 622 -8.80 -5.85 -5.40
CA CYS A 622 -9.41 -6.58 -4.28
C CYS A 622 -10.95 -6.60 -4.36
N SER A 623 -11.56 -5.45 -4.69
CA SER A 623 -13.03 -5.36 -4.90
C SER A 623 -13.48 -6.23 -6.06
N SER A 624 -12.76 -6.21 -7.17
CA SER A 624 -13.10 -7.03 -8.35
C SER A 624 -13.03 -8.51 -8.03
N ILE A 625 -11.98 -8.95 -7.34
CA ILE A 625 -11.83 -10.34 -6.90
C ILE A 625 -12.94 -10.72 -5.92
N CYS A 626 -13.21 -9.87 -4.92
CA CYS A 626 -14.30 -10.10 -3.96
C CYS A 626 -15.66 -10.23 -4.67
N LEU A 627 -15.91 -9.38 -5.64
CA LEU A 627 -17.13 -9.39 -6.46
C LEU A 627 -17.26 -10.69 -7.27
N VAL A 628 -16.19 -11.13 -7.93
CA VAL A 628 -16.18 -12.42 -8.66
C VAL A 628 -16.46 -13.58 -7.72
N ILE A 629 -15.79 -13.64 -6.56
CA ILE A 629 -16.01 -14.68 -5.56
C ILE A 629 -17.48 -14.65 -5.08
N THR A 630 -18.05 -13.47 -4.92
CA THR A 630 -19.45 -13.30 -4.50
C THR A 630 -20.43 -13.77 -5.57
N VAL A 631 -20.20 -13.44 -6.83
CA VAL A 631 -21.01 -13.97 -7.95
C VAL A 631 -20.99 -15.50 -7.94
N LEU A 632 -19.80 -16.10 -7.79
CA LEU A 632 -19.65 -17.55 -7.72
C LEU A 632 -20.33 -18.16 -6.49
N GLY A 633 -20.30 -17.48 -5.34
CA GLY A 633 -20.97 -17.91 -4.12
C GLY A 633 -22.50 -17.86 -4.24
N VAL A 634 -23.05 -16.77 -4.76
CA VAL A 634 -24.47 -16.61 -5.03
C VAL A 634 -24.93 -17.65 -6.06
N TYR A 635 -24.19 -17.82 -7.15
CA TYR A 635 -24.44 -18.86 -8.16
C TYR A 635 -24.52 -20.24 -7.54
N GLY A 636 -23.54 -20.60 -6.72
CA GLY A 636 -23.50 -21.91 -6.07
C GLY A 636 -24.63 -22.12 -5.06
N ALA A 637 -24.98 -21.09 -4.28
CA ALA A 637 -26.11 -21.14 -3.36
C ALA A 637 -27.45 -21.34 -4.09
N ILE A 638 -27.66 -20.60 -5.16
CA ILE A 638 -28.89 -20.73 -5.99
C ILE A 638 -28.92 -22.09 -6.68
N SER A 639 -27.81 -22.58 -7.21
CA SER A 639 -27.73 -23.90 -7.85
C SER A 639 -28.14 -25.03 -6.90
N ILE A 640 -27.68 -24.96 -5.63
CA ILE A 640 -28.08 -25.95 -4.61
C ILE A 640 -29.57 -25.84 -4.29
N ASP A 641 -30.09 -24.62 -4.12
CA ASP A 641 -31.53 -24.40 -3.82
C ASP A 641 -32.40 -24.85 -4.98
N THR A 642 -31.94 -24.65 -6.18
CA THR A 642 -32.60 -25.04 -7.41
C THR A 642 -32.77 -26.56 -7.50
N ILE A 643 -31.69 -27.30 -7.29
CA ILE A 643 -31.75 -28.80 -7.30
C ILE A 643 -32.73 -29.30 -6.23
N ARG A 644 -32.75 -28.66 -5.06
CA ARG A 644 -33.66 -29.04 -3.96
C ARG A 644 -35.12 -28.72 -4.21
N LYS A 645 -35.38 -27.59 -4.84
CA LYS A 645 -36.75 -27.11 -5.13
C LYS A 645 -37.23 -27.55 -6.52
N GLN A 646 -36.49 -28.39 -7.23
CA GLN A 646 -36.80 -28.78 -8.60
C GLN A 646 -38.19 -29.42 -8.73
N LYS A 647 -38.57 -30.28 -7.76
CA LYS A 647 -39.93 -30.86 -7.70
C LYS A 647 -41.00 -29.80 -7.46
N GLU A 648 -40.79 -28.91 -6.49
CA GLU A 648 -41.73 -27.81 -6.21
C GLU A 648 -41.95 -26.97 -7.46
N VAL A 649 -40.87 -26.64 -8.15
CA VAL A 649 -40.91 -25.89 -9.42
C VAL A 649 -41.66 -26.65 -10.50
N ALA A 650 -41.39 -27.96 -10.63
CA ALA A 650 -42.09 -28.81 -11.61
C ALA A 650 -43.60 -28.88 -11.33
N ILE A 651 -44.01 -29.08 -10.07
CA ILE A 651 -45.46 -29.12 -9.67
C ILE A 651 -46.09 -27.76 -9.93
N ARG A 652 -45.45 -26.65 -9.56
CA ARG A 652 -45.99 -25.31 -9.82
C ARG A 652 -46.16 -25.01 -11.32
N LYS A 653 -45.19 -25.46 -12.15
CA LYS A 653 -45.26 -25.35 -13.60
C LYS A 653 -46.44 -26.13 -14.20
N ILE A 654 -46.68 -27.36 -13.74
CA ILE A 654 -47.84 -28.17 -14.15
C ILE A 654 -49.16 -27.46 -13.76
N ASN A 655 -49.18 -26.77 -12.61
CA ASN A 655 -50.30 -25.97 -12.12
C ASN A 655 -50.38 -24.58 -12.75
N GLY A 656 -49.61 -24.27 -13.81
CA GLY A 656 -49.75 -23.04 -14.58
C GLY A 656 -48.94 -21.82 -14.04
N ALA A 657 -48.02 -22.02 -13.12
CA ALA A 657 -47.16 -20.92 -12.64
C ALA A 657 -46.30 -20.31 -13.76
N ARG A 658 -46.28 -18.97 -13.82
CA ARG A 658 -45.50 -18.19 -14.79
C ARG A 658 -44.04 -18.08 -14.33
N LEU A 659 -43.14 -17.76 -15.26
CA LEU A 659 -41.73 -17.54 -14.97
C LEU A 659 -41.46 -16.51 -13.86
N PRO A 660 -42.18 -15.36 -13.78
CA PRO A 660 -41.99 -14.41 -12.68
C PRO A 660 -42.34 -14.98 -11.30
N ASP A 661 -43.32 -15.91 -11.20
CA ASP A 661 -43.70 -16.51 -9.92
C ASP A 661 -42.55 -17.43 -9.40
N ILE A 662 -41.92 -18.14 -10.31
CA ILE A 662 -40.75 -18.99 -10.01
C ILE A 662 -39.55 -18.10 -9.66
N TYR A 663 -39.33 -17.01 -10.40
CA TYR A 663 -38.27 -16.05 -10.12
C TYR A 663 -38.41 -15.49 -8.69
N TRP A 664 -39.61 -15.01 -8.31
CA TRP A 664 -39.84 -14.42 -7.00
C TRP A 664 -39.65 -15.42 -5.85
N LEU A 665 -39.97 -16.70 -6.07
CA LEU A 665 -39.76 -17.77 -5.10
C LEU A 665 -38.27 -17.88 -4.66
N PHE A 666 -37.35 -17.65 -5.59
CA PHE A 666 -35.91 -17.66 -5.30
C PHE A 666 -35.41 -16.27 -4.91
N ALA A 667 -35.77 -15.24 -5.67
CA ALA A 667 -35.21 -13.89 -5.51
C ALA A 667 -35.51 -13.28 -4.13
N LYS A 668 -36.69 -13.48 -3.58
CA LYS A 668 -37.14 -12.88 -2.31
C LYS A 668 -36.13 -13.12 -1.18
N ASN A 669 -35.66 -14.33 -1.00
CA ASN A 669 -34.73 -14.67 0.10
C ASN A 669 -33.38 -14.02 -0.08
N TYR A 670 -32.82 -14.03 -1.30
CA TYR A 670 -31.50 -13.44 -1.59
C TYR A 670 -31.55 -11.92 -1.50
N LEU A 671 -32.62 -11.27 -1.94
CA LEU A 671 -32.82 -9.83 -1.82
C LEU A 671 -32.94 -9.39 -0.36
N ILE A 672 -33.67 -10.15 0.47
CA ILE A 672 -33.77 -9.86 1.92
C ILE A 672 -32.40 -9.98 2.58
N LEU A 673 -31.65 -11.04 2.30
CA LEU A 673 -30.28 -11.22 2.83
C LEU A 673 -29.37 -10.09 2.41
N PHE A 674 -29.45 -9.66 1.15
CA PHE A 674 -28.69 -8.54 0.62
C PHE A 674 -29.07 -7.21 1.30
N LEU A 675 -30.37 -6.93 1.48
CA LEU A 675 -30.82 -5.72 2.17
C LEU A 675 -30.29 -5.64 3.61
N ILE A 676 -30.37 -6.75 4.34
CA ILE A 676 -29.82 -6.81 5.70
C ILE A 676 -28.30 -6.56 5.68
N ALA A 677 -27.59 -7.22 4.78
CA ALA A 677 -26.15 -7.05 4.63
C ALA A 677 -25.77 -5.59 4.25
N SER A 678 -26.54 -4.97 3.36
CA SER A 678 -26.32 -3.58 2.92
C SER A 678 -26.58 -2.56 4.01
N VAL A 679 -27.60 -2.76 4.84
CA VAL A 679 -27.89 -1.88 5.98
C VAL A 679 -26.77 -1.95 7.01
N ILE A 680 -26.33 -3.16 7.38
CA ILE A 680 -25.22 -3.35 8.32
C ILE A 680 -23.91 -2.79 7.74
N GLY A 681 -23.61 -3.09 6.49
CA GLY A 681 -22.43 -2.59 5.80
C GLY A 681 -22.45 -1.07 5.63
N GLY A 682 -23.61 -0.49 5.36
CA GLY A 682 -23.81 0.95 5.28
C GLY A 682 -23.53 1.64 6.63
N LEU A 683 -24.01 1.09 7.72
CA LEU A 683 -23.74 1.62 9.08
C LEU A 683 -22.27 1.55 9.43
N ILE A 684 -21.59 0.43 9.13
CA ILE A 684 -20.16 0.27 9.36
C ILE A 684 -19.37 1.27 8.52
N SER A 685 -19.68 1.41 7.22
CA SER A 685 -19.00 2.36 6.32
C SER A 685 -19.20 3.80 6.80
N LEU A 686 -20.42 4.16 7.17
CA LEU A 686 -20.75 5.49 7.69
C LEU A 686 -19.96 5.79 8.97
N PHE A 687 -19.90 4.84 9.91
CA PHE A 687 -19.13 4.98 11.14
C PHE A 687 -17.64 5.26 10.87
N VAL A 688 -17.03 4.49 9.97
CA VAL A 688 -15.62 4.67 9.57
C VAL A 688 -15.42 6.05 8.92
N MET A 689 -16.34 6.47 8.04
CA MET A 689 -16.26 7.76 7.35
C MET A 689 -16.43 8.94 8.29
N VAL A 690 -17.34 8.87 9.26
CA VAL A 690 -17.53 9.92 10.27
C VAL A 690 -16.26 10.08 11.12
N ILE A 691 -15.65 8.99 11.59
CA ILE A 691 -14.39 9.06 12.34
C ILE A 691 -13.29 9.64 11.46
N GLY A 692 -13.16 9.16 10.22
CA GLY A 692 -12.15 9.65 9.28
C GLY A 692 -12.29 11.13 8.97
N SER A 693 -13.51 11.66 8.86
CA SER A 693 -13.77 13.07 8.63
C SER A 693 -13.40 13.94 9.84
N GLN A 694 -13.66 13.46 11.07
CA GLN A 694 -13.26 14.18 12.30
C GLN A 694 -11.75 14.34 12.40
N HIS A 695 -10.98 13.36 11.92
CA HIS A 695 -9.52 13.42 11.87
C HIS A 695 -8.97 14.08 10.60
N ARG A 696 -9.82 14.65 9.75
CA ARG A 696 -9.47 15.25 8.44
C ARG A 696 -8.74 14.29 7.48
N VAL A 697 -8.93 13.00 7.66
CA VAL A 697 -8.42 11.97 6.74
C VAL A 697 -9.34 11.82 5.52
N ILE A 698 -10.65 12.02 5.72
CA ILE A 698 -11.66 11.99 4.65
C ILE A 698 -12.10 13.42 4.34
N LEU A 699 -11.95 13.81 3.08
CA LEU A 699 -12.23 15.16 2.56
C LEU A 699 -13.52 15.19 1.72
N PHE A 700 -13.96 14.07 1.16
CA PHE A 700 -15.16 14.03 0.32
C PHE A 700 -16.45 14.02 1.15
N ASP A 701 -17.53 14.47 0.52
CA ASP A 701 -18.86 14.46 1.13
C ASP A 701 -19.42 13.01 1.15
N TYR A 702 -19.47 12.41 2.34
CA TYR A 702 -20.03 11.08 2.56
C TYR A 702 -21.57 11.06 2.54
N ALA A 703 -22.24 12.22 2.45
CA ALA A 703 -23.69 12.32 2.23
C ALA A 703 -24.08 12.20 0.75
N ASP A 704 -23.10 12.19 -0.19
CA ASP A 704 -23.37 12.05 -1.62
C ASP A 704 -24.15 10.75 -1.90
N PRO A 705 -25.35 10.82 -2.50
CA PRO A 705 -26.18 9.64 -2.78
C PRO A 705 -25.48 8.59 -3.65
N TRP A 706 -24.60 8.98 -4.56
CA TRP A 706 -23.92 8.07 -5.47
C TRP A 706 -22.97 7.12 -4.75
N LEU A 707 -22.41 7.54 -3.62
CA LEU A 707 -21.58 6.69 -2.75
C LEU A 707 -22.33 5.43 -2.30
N TRP A 708 -23.63 5.56 -2.06
CA TRP A 708 -24.49 4.49 -1.52
C TRP A 708 -25.29 3.78 -2.61
N MET A 709 -25.89 4.53 -3.53
CA MET A 709 -26.75 3.96 -4.56
C MET A 709 -25.99 3.18 -5.62
N GLY A 710 -24.78 3.62 -5.99
CA GLY A 710 -23.96 2.92 -6.96
C GLY A 710 -23.67 1.46 -6.56
N PRO A 711 -23.09 1.20 -5.38
CA PRO A 711 -22.86 -0.15 -4.87
C PRO A 711 -24.13 -0.99 -4.71
N LEU A 712 -25.22 -0.37 -4.24
CA LEU A 712 -26.52 -1.06 -4.12
C LEU A 712 -27.05 -1.53 -5.47
N MET A 713 -27.09 -0.65 -6.47
CA MET A 713 -27.58 -0.97 -7.82
C MET A 713 -26.71 -2.04 -8.49
N LEU A 714 -25.39 -1.94 -8.34
CA LEU A 714 -24.45 -2.93 -8.91
C LEU A 714 -24.70 -4.32 -8.34
N LEU A 715 -24.78 -4.48 -7.02
CA LEU A 715 -24.98 -5.78 -6.38
C LEU A 715 -26.40 -6.35 -6.63
N ILE A 716 -27.43 -5.52 -6.62
CA ILE A 716 -28.78 -5.93 -7.01
C ILE A 716 -28.78 -6.44 -8.45
N GLY A 717 -28.15 -5.71 -9.36
CA GLY A 717 -28.02 -6.12 -10.76
C GLY A 717 -27.34 -7.49 -10.93
N ILE A 718 -26.24 -7.70 -10.19
CA ILE A 718 -25.50 -8.98 -10.20
C ILE A 718 -26.37 -10.12 -9.64
N ILE A 719 -27.01 -9.92 -8.49
CA ILE A 719 -27.87 -10.94 -7.87
C ILE A 719 -29.00 -11.30 -8.81
N THR A 720 -29.70 -10.30 -9.35
CA THR A 720 -30.83 -10.51 -10.27
C THR A 720 -30.42 -11.20 -11.56
N ALA A 721 -29.26 -10.81 -12.14
CA ALA A 721 -28.71 -11.46 -13.33
C ALA A 721 -28.37 -12.93 -13.06
N THR A 722 -27.73 -13.23 -11.92
CA THR A 722 -27.36 -14.58 -11.52
C THR A 722 -28.57 -15.47 -11.29
N ILE A 723 -29.62 -14.94 -10.64
CA ILE A 723 -30.87 -15.65 -10.41
C ILE A 723 -31.58 -15.92 -11.76
N SER A 724 -31.68 -14.90 -12.62
CA SER A 724 -32.33 -15.01 -13.92
C SER A 724 -31.67 -16.08 -14.80
N TRP A 725 -30.32 -16.13 -14.82
CA TRP A 725 -29.56 -17.14 -15.54
C TRP A 725 -29.88 -18.55 -15.08
N GLN A 726 -29.89 -18.78 -13.76
CA GLN A 726 -30.20 -20.09 -13.17
C GLN A 726 -31.65 -20.53 -13.45
N ILE A 727 -32.60 -19.61 -13.30
CA ILE A 727 -34.02 -19.91 -13.54
C ILE A 727 -34.27 -20.20 -15.01
N TYR A 728 -33.66 -19.46 -15.92
CA TYR A 728 -33.76 -19.73 -17.35
C TYR A 728 -33.30 -21.14 -17.71
N TYR A 729 -32.21 -21.62 -17.09
CA TYR A 729 -31.72 -22.98 -17.29
C TYR A 729 -32.72 -24.02 -16.79
N ILE A 730 -33.31 -23.86 -15.59
CA ILE A 730 -34.29 -24.78 -15.01
C ILE A 730 -35.61 -24.74 -15.77
N ALA A 731 -35.99 -23.58 -16.23
CA ALA A 731 -37.24 -23.41 -16.97
C ALA A 731 -37.26 -24.22 -18.29
N ARG A 732 -36.11 -24.56 -18.83
CA ARG A 732 -35.95 -25.42 -20.03
C ARG A 732 -36.00 -26.89 -19.73
N THR A 733 -35.83 -27.35 -18.46
CA THR A 733 -35.92 -28.77 -18.12
C THR A 733 -37.36 -29.24 -18.18
N ASN A 734 -37.59 -30.42 -18.77
CA ASN A 734 -38.92 -31.03 -18.92
C ASN A 734 -39.43 -31.49 -17.55
N PRO A 735 -40.59 -30.94 -17.07
CA PRO A 735 -41.20 -31.32 -15.78
C PRO A 735 -41.44 -32.84 -15.64
N ALA A 736 -41.80 -33.51 -16.72
CA ALA A 736 -42.09 -34.93 -16.72
C ALA A 736 -40.84 -35.81 -16.42
N GLU A 737 -39.66 -35.40 -16.90
CA GLU A 737 -38.38 -36.09 -16.62
C GLU A 737 -37.95 -35.91 -15.15
N VAL A 738 -38.22 -34.75 -14.57
CA VAL A 738 -37.90 -34.45 -13.17
C VAL A 738 -38.69 -35.31 -12.20
N ILE A 739 -39.96 -35.61 -12.53
CA ILE A 739 -40.84 -36.44 -11.69
C ILE A 739 -40.57 -37.93 -11.89
N LYS A 740 -40.12 -38.35 -13.07
CA LYS A 740 -39.90 -39.76 -13.44
C LYS A 740 -38.54 -40.31 -12.93
N ASN A 741 -37.56 -39.47 -12.69
CA ASN A 741 -36.20 -39.91 -12.30
C ASN A 741 -36.06 -40.17 -10.77
N GLU A 742 -37.06 -40.72 -10.15
CA GLU A 742 -37.03 -41.45 -8.88
C GLU A 742 -37.23 -42.93 -9.17
#